data_652feb169b8a61080aa281e95b5143ea
#
_entry.id   652feb169b8a61080aa281e95b5143ea
#
_cell.length_a   1.000
_cell.length_b   1.000
_cell.length_c   1.000
_cell.angle_alpha   90.00
_cell.angle_beta   90.00
_cell.angle_gamma   90.00
#
_symmetry.space_group_name_H-M   'P 1'
#
loop_
_entity.id
_entity.type
_entity.pdbx_description
1 polymer ?
#
loop_
_entity_poly.entity_id
_entity_poly.type
_entity_poly.pdbx_seq_one_letter_code
_entity_poly.pdbx_strand_id
1 'polypeptide(L)'
;LVYITTDVVNTRGYSSKPIDTMMALANDGTIAGAKLVDHHEPIMLIGIPQSRVDKFINKYIGLNFIKNPPTPGVAPGDIISGATVTLMVINDSIQRSFKVVAGKYGLGTDKAVQTTSANAADTQQAVAPAAQTRPRRAVNPDKQDIQSWNALLEQKAIGHLHITVDEINKLFEKGGKAGVAEHAEQGAGDDTFIDLYTAVVSQPSIGKSLLGEEGWKNLQNRLQPGQQAVLVAGEGRYSWKGSGYVRGGIFDRIEMIQGENSFRFTDAQHERLVDLAAEGAPHFKEVSWFTIPEGVEFDAAEPWRLQLMVQRVLSVNDKAFVTADLDYELPQGYYVDDPKAPPVEISAPVEPTAAPAAEQASDTKGIAEEASSNDGASNQLWKQVWKAKQGQIAVVGIALTILLLVFLFQDWIVRYEKWYDRFRLVFLTFTLFYIGWYAQAQLSVVNTLTLFSAILTEFRWDFFLMDPIVFILWLFTAATMLLWNRGTFCGWLCPFGSLQELTNRIAKKLGVKQITVPHLLHTRLTAIKYVIFFALLAISLYDLGTAEKFAEVEPFKTAIILKFVREWWFVAFAVTLLVAGLFIERFFCRYLCPLGAGIALPGRFRVFDWLRRYKMCGNPCQICTHECPVQAIAPEGDIHPNECIQCLHCQ
;
A
#
# COMPACT_ATOMS: atom_id res chain seq x y z
N LEU A 1 -12.63 -13.62 -30.98
CA LEU A 1 -13.13 -12.40 -30.38
C LEU A 1 -12.01 -11.74 -29.55
N VAL A 2 -11.81 -10.43 -29.70
CA VAL A 2 -10.82 -9.67 -28.91
C VAL A 2 -11.54 -8.52 -28.22
N TYR A 3 -11.21 -8.28 -26.93
CA TYR A 3 -11.81 -7.22 -26.12
C TYR A 3 -10.85 -6.78 -24.99
N ILE A 4 -11.11 -5.62 -24.40
CA ILE A 4 -10.41 -5.14 -23.19
C ILE A 4 -11.31 -5.45 -21.98
N THR A 5 -10.73 -5.96 -20.90
CA THR A 5 -11.49 -6.38 -19.71
C THR A 5 -12.31 -5.25 -19.12
N THR A 6 -11.80 -4.02 -19.13
CA THR A 6 -12.46 -2.82 -18.60
C THR A 6 -13.61 -2.29 -19.46
N ASP A 7 -13.71 -2.71 -20.74
CA ASP A 7 -14.89 -2.44 -21.57
C ASP A 7 -16.10 -3.33 -21.19
N VAL A 8 -15.85 -4.38 -20.39
CA VAL A 8 -16.84 -5.39 -20.02
C VAL A 8 -17.14 -5.35 -18.51
N VAL A 9 -16.11 -5.22 -17.67
CA VAL A 9 -16.22 -5.19 -16.22
C VAL A 9 -15.37 -4.04 -15.66
N ASN A 10 -15.95 -3.21 -14.81
CA ASN A 10 -15.26 -2.05 -14.25
C ASN A 10 -14.60 -2.43 -12.91
N THR A 11 -13.49 -3.18 -12.99
CA THR A 11 -12.68 -3.55 -11.82
C THR A 11 -11.59 -2.50 -11.58
N ARG A 12 -11.41 -2.09 -10.32
CA ARG A 12 -10.42 -1.06 -9.96
C ARG A 12 -9.31 -1.65 -9.10
N GLY A 13 -8.07 -1.33 -9.45
CA GLY A 13 -6.88 -1.77 -8.75
C GLY A 13 -6.60 -1.04 -7.43
N TYR A 14 -5.40 -1.23 -6.90
CA TYR A 14 -4.91 -0.56 -5.69
C TYR A 14 -4.87 0.98 -5.85
N SER A 15 -4.63 1.47 -7.06
CA SER A 15 -4.66 2.89 -7.42
C SER A 15 -6.06 3.50 -7.48
N SER A 16 -7.12 2.72 -7.24
CA SER A 16 -8.54 3.06 -7.49
C SER A 16 -8.83 3.35 -8.98
N LYS A 17 -7.92 2.98 -9.89
CA LYS A 17 -8.08 3.11 -11.34
C LYS A 17 -8.23 1.74 -12.00
N PRO A 18 -8.83 1.68 -13.21
CA PRO A 18 -8.95 0.45 -13.97
C PRO A 18 -7.59 -0.17 -14.32
N ILE A 19 -7.59 -1.48 -14.55
CA ILE A 19 -6.43 -2.23 -15.05
C ILE A 19 -6.87 -2.90 -16.36
N ASP A 20 -6.33 -2.43 -17.47
CA ASP A 20 -6.72 -2.85 -18.81
C ASP A 20 -5.97 -4.10 -19.24
N THR A 21 -6.67 -5.21 -19.36
CA THR A 21 -6.12 -6.46 -19.89
C THR A 21 -6.85 -6.79 -21.21
N MET A 22 -6.10 -6.89 -22.30
CA MET A 22 -6.64 -7.34 -23.58
C MET A 22 -6.75 -8.86 -23.57
N MET A 23 -7.92 -9.36 -23.92
CA MET A 23 -8.24 -10.78 -23.98
C MET A 23 -8.62 -11.19 -25.39
N ALA A 24 -8.12 -12.33 -25.84
CA ALA A 24 -8.51 -12.96 -27.11
C ALA A 24 -9.13 -14.33 -26.83
N LEU A 25 -10.36 -14.54 -27.29
CA LEU A 25 -11.10 -15.79 -27.13
C LEU A 25 -11.29 -16.47 -28.49
N ALA A 26 -11.04 -17.77 -28.54
CA ALA A 26 -11.40 -18.62 -29.68
C ALA A 26 -12.90 -18.92 -29.64
N ASN A 27 -13.45 -19.44 -30.77
CA ASN A 27 -14.88 -19.72 -30.90
C ASN A 27 -15.36 -20.84 -29.94
N ASP A 28 -14.47 -21.72 -29.50
CA ASP A 28 -14.78 -22.79 -28.55
C ASP A 28 -14.75 -22.29 -27.07
N GLY A 29 -14.48 -20.99 -26.83
CA GLY A 29 -14.34 -20.40 -25.53
C GLY A 29 -12.94 -20.55 -24.92
N THR A 30 -11.94 -21.03 -25.66
CA THR A 30 -10.56 -21.09 -25.18
C THR A 30 -9.91 -19.72 -25.22
N ILE A 31 -9.18 -19.35 -24.18
CA ILE A 31 -8.41 -18.10 -24.13
C ILE A 31 -7.20 -18.26 -25.06
N ALA A 32 -7.25 -17.63 -26.23
CA ALA A 32 -6.20 -17.69 -27.24
C ALA A 32 -5.04 -16.73 -26.94
N GLY A 33 -5.28 -15.68 -26.16
CA GLY A 33 -4.27 -14.70 -25.78
C GLY A 33 -4.76 -13.80 -24.66
N ALA A 34 -3.84 -13.34 -23.85
CA ALA A 34 -4.08 -12.34 -22.81
C ALA A 34 -2.84 -11.45 -22.68
N LYS A 35 -3.03 -10.12 -22.58
CA LYS A 35 -1.93 -9.15 -22.44
C LYS A 35 -2.37 -7.95 -21.62
N LEU A 36 -1.54 -7.54 -20.66
CA LEU A 36 -1.73 -6.27 -19.95
C LEU A 36 -1.47 -5.10 -20.92
N VAL A 37 -2.43 -4.19 -21.03
CA VAL A 37 -2.37 -3.05 -21.96
C VAL A 37 -2.04 -1.77 -21.24
N ASP A 38 -2.78 -1.47 -20.15
CA ASP A 38 -2.56 -0.27 -19.34
C ASP A 38 -2.87 -0.53 -17.85
N HIS A 39 -2.16 0.17 -16.99
CA HIS A 39 -2.40 0.14 -15.55
C HIS A 39 -1.81 1.37 -14.86
N HIS A 40 -2.39 1.73 -13.72
CA HIS A 40 -1.91 2.84 -12.88
C HIS A 40 -1.48 2.35 -11.49
N GLU A 41 -1.08 1.08 -11.40
CA GLU A 41 -0.75 0.43 -10.13
C GLU A 41 0.65 0.83 -9.64
N PRO A 42 0.75 1.54 -8.50
CA PRO A 42 2.05 2.01 -8.00
C PRO A 42 3.03 0.86 -7.74
N ILE A 43 2.50 -0.27 -7.26
CA ILE A 43 3.32 -1.42 -6.88
C ILE A 43 3.95 -2.13 -8.08
N MET A 44 3.31 -2.09 -9.25
CA MET A 44 3.88 -2.60 -10.49
C MET A 44 4.93 -1.66 -11.07
N LEU A 45 4.85 -0.37 -10.73
CA LEU A 45 5.86 0.63 -11.06
C LEU A 45 7.06 0.57 -10.11
N ILE A 46 6.90 0.00 -8.91
CA ILE A 46 7.83 0.09 -7.76
C ILE A 46 8.86 -1.05 -7.66
N GLY A 47 8.85 -2.03 -8.54
CA GLY A 47 9.87 -3.07 -8.42
C GLY A 47 9.42 -4.49 -8.76
N ILE A 48 8.26 -4.63 -9.38
CA ILE A 48 7.87 -5.91 -9.98
C ILE A 48 8.16 -5.83 -11.48
N PRO A 49 9.12 -6.60 -11.99
CA PRO A 49 9.40 -6.62 -13.42
C PRO A 49 8.15 -6.97 -14.22
N GLN A 50 7.86 -6.24 -15.29
CA GLN A 50 6.74 -6.49 -16.19
C GLN A 50 6.72 -7.95 -16.65
N SER A 51 7.88 -8.54 -16.90
CA SER A 51 8.03 -9.94 -17.28
C SER A 51 7.45 -10.94 -16.28
N ARG A 52 7.36 -10.60 -14.98
CA ARG A 52 6.69 -11.47 -13.97
C ARG A 52 5.18 -11.38 -14.08
N VAL A 53 4.65 -10.19 -14.35
CA VAL A 53 3.21 -9.97 -14.56
C VAL A 53 2.76 -10.64 -15.86
N ASP A 54 3.56 -10.50 -16.92
CA ASP A 54 3.30 -11.17 -18.19
C ASP A 54 3.30 -12.70 -18.02
N LYS A 55 4.25 -13.25 -17.25
CA LYS A 55 4.24 -14.69 -16.90
C LYS A 55 2.97 -15.10 -16.15
N PHE A 56 2.46 -14.27 -15.27
CA PHE A 56 1.20 -14.52 -14.56
C PHE A 56 0.02 -14.51 -15.55
N ILE A 57 -0.09 -13.50 -16.39
CA ILE A 57 -1.18 -13.36 -17.36
C ILE A 57 -1.11 -14.46 -18.43
N ASN A 58 0.08 -14.86 -18.87
CA ASN A 58 0.27 -15.92 -19.85
C ASN A 58 -0.23 -17.30 -19.37
N LYS A 59 -0.37 -17.50 -18.05
CA LYS A 59 -0.96 -18.71 -17.48
C LYS A 59 -2.44 -18.91 -17.81
N TYR A 60 -3.12 -17.86 -18.25
CA TYR A 60 -4.52 -17.94 -18.69
C TYR A 60 -4.65 -18.45 -20.13
N ILE A 61 -3.59 -18.33 -20.94
CA ILE A 61 -3.60 -18.74 -22.34
C ILE A 61 -3.75 -20.27 -22.41
N GLY A 62 -4.70 -20.74 -23.21
CA GLY A 62 -5.05 -22.15 -23.33
C GLY A 62 -6.11 -22.63 -22.36
N LEU A 63 -6.49 -21.83 -21.33
CA LEU A 63 -7.58 -22.18 -20.43
C LEU A 63 -8.94 -21.96 -21.10
N ASN A 64 -9.90 -22.79 -20.73
CA ASN A 64 -11.29 -22.68 -21.16
C ASN A 64 -12.20 -22.73 -19.93
N PHE A 65 -12.70 -21.57 -19.52
CA PHE A 65 -13.52 -21.45 -18.31
C PHE A 65 -14.97 -21.92 -18.47
N ILE A 66 -15.38 -22.31 -19.70
CA ILE A 66 -16.66 -22.95 -19.94
C ILE A 66 -16.56 -24.44 -19.58
N LYS A 67 -15.49 -25.10 -20.07
CA LYS A 67 -15.23 -26.53 -19.79
C LYS A 67 -14.74 -26.76 -18.37
N ASN A 68 -13.87 -25.87 -17.89
CA ASN A 68 -13.27 -25.94 -16.55
C ASN A 68 -13.51 -24.61 -15.81
N PRO A 69 -14.65 -24.43 -15.13
CA PRO A 69 -14.95 -23.22 -14.40
C PRO A 69 -13.86 -22.91 -13.36
N PRO A 70 -13.33 -21.68 -13.29
CA PRO A 70 -12.33 -21.34 -12.32
C PRO A 70 -12.94 -21.31 -10.91
N THR A 71 -12.18 -21.72 -9.91
CA THR A 71 -12.56 -21.51 -8.51
C THR A 71 -12.48 -20.01 -8.20
N PRO A 72 -13.54 -19.40 -7.65
CA PRO A 72 -13.52 -17.98 -7.30
C PRO A 72 -12.31 -17.61 -6.43
N GLY A 73 -11.64 -16.52 -6.76
CA GLY A 73 -10.46 -16.03 -6.03
C GLY A 73 -9.18 -16.84 -6.25
N VAL A 74 -9.19 -17.94 -6.97
CA VAL A 74 -8.00 -18.72 -7.30
C VAL A 74 -7.45 -18.29 -8.66
N ALA A 75 -6.19 -17.85 -8.69
CA ALA A 75 -5.49 -17.53 -9.92
C ALA A 75 -4.73 -18.76 -10.44
N PRO A 76 -4.67 -18.99 -11.76
CA PRO A 76 -3.92 -20.11 -12.35
C PRO A 76 -2.40 -19.96 -12.23
N GLY A 77 -1.92 -18.77 -11.88
CA GLY A 77 -0.49 -18.44 -11.69
C GLY A 77 -0.12 -18.14 -10.25
N ASP A 78 1.19 -18.19 -9.97
CA ASP A 78 1.72 -17.81 -8.65
C ASP A 78 1.55 -16.32 -8.41
N ILE A 79 0.97 -15.96 -7.27
CA ILE A 79 0.78 -14.57 -6.90
C ILE A 79 2.10 -14.01 -6.38
N ILE A 80 2.55 -12.91 -7.00
CA ILE A 80 3.81 -12.25 -6.68
C ILE A 80 3.66 -11.50 -5.34
N SER A 81 4.52 -11.83 -4.37
CA SER A 81 4.57 -11.10 -3.10
C SER A 81 4.80 -9.60 -3.34
N GLY A 82 3.98 -8.77 -2.72
CA GLY A 82 4.00 -7.33 -2.90
C GLY A 82 3.01 -6.78 -3.94
N ALA A 83 2.56 -7.58 -4.94
CA ALA A 83 1.53 -7.18 -5.92
C ALA A 83 0.23 -7.97 -5.78
N THR A 84 -0.02 -8.54 -4.63
CA THR A 84 -1.16 -9.45 -4.41
C THR A 84 -2.48 -8.85 -4.85
N VAL A 85 -2.80 -7.64 -4.40
CA VAL A 85 -4.08 -6.96 -4.72
C VAL A 85 -4.20 -6.76 -6.24
N THR A 86 -3.17 -6.22 -6.87
CA THR A 86 -3.16 -5.96 -8.32
C THR A 86 -3.36 -7.22 -9.15
N LEU A 87 -2.65 -8.32 -8.81
CA LEU A 87 -2.79 -9.59 -9.51
C LEU A 87 -4.15 -10.24 -9.28
N MET A 88 -4.73 -10.08 -8.08
CA MET A 88 -6.08 -10.57 -7.80
C MET A 88 -7.13 -9.77 -8.56
N VAL A 89 -6.98 -8.46 -8.71
CA VAL A 89 -7.85 -7.63 -9.55
C VAL A 89 -7.74 -8.05 -11.02
N ILE A 90 -6.54 -8.30 -11.53
CA ILE A 90 -6.36 -8.84 -12.90
C ILE A 90 -7.06 -10.19 -13.04
N ASN A 91 -6.89 -11.10 -12.08
CA ASN A 91 -7.57 -12.40 -12.07
C ASN A 91 -9.09 -12.26 -12.11
N ASP A 92 -9.65 -11.43 -11.22
CA ASP A 92 -11.09 -11.18 -11.15
C ASP A 92 -11.62 -10.55 -12.46
N SER A 93 -10.92 -9.55 -12.99
CA SER A 93 -11.32 -8.90 -14.24
C SER A 93 -11.33 -9.87 -15.42
N ILE A 94 -10.33 -10.75 -15.52
CA ILE A 94 -10.27 -11.79 -16.57
C ILE A 94 -11.42 -12.80 -16.42
N GLN A 95 -11.64 -13.33 -15.20
CA GLN A 95 -12.67 -14.35 -14.97
C GLN A 95 -14.08 -13.79 -15.18
N ARG A 96 -14.36 -12.59 -14.68
CA ARG A 96 -15.67 -11.96 -14.80
C ARG A 96 -15.96 -11.51 -16.24
N SER A 97 -15.01 -10.82 -16.90
CA SER A 97 -15.19 -10.40 -18.28
C SER A 97 -15.35 -11.59 -19.22
N PHE A 98 -14.59 -12.67 -19.00
CA PHE A 98 -14.76 -13.91 -19.74
C PHE A 98 -16.20 -14.45 -19.62
N LYS A 99 -16.75 -14.53 -18.39
CA LYS A 99 -18.10 -15.04 -18.14
C LYS A 99 -19.17 -14.22 -18.88
N VAL A 100 -19.06 -12.89 -18.83
CA VAL A 100 -19.99 -11.96 -19.50
C VAL A 100 -19.90 -12.12 -21.03
N VAL A 101 -18.68 -12.09 -21.56
CA VAL A 101 -18.45 -12.20 -23.02
C VAL A 101 -18.83 -13.57 -23.56
N ALA A 102 -18.46 -14.65 -22.89
CA ALA A 102 -18.83 -16.01 -23.30
C ALA A 102 -20.35 -16.20 -23.30
N GLY A 103 -21.06 -15.69 -22.29
CA GLY A 103 -22.52 -15.71 -22.23
C GLY A 103 -23.17 -14.88 -23.34
N LYS A 104 -22.70 -13.65 -23.58
CA LYS A 104 -23.23 -12.73 -24.59
C LYS A 104 -23.07 -13.25 -26.02
N TYR A 105 -21.95 -13.90 -26.32
CA TYR A 105 -21.66 -14.41 -27.65
C TYR A 105 -21.90 -15.92 -27.82
N GLY A 106 -22.43 -16.60 -26.81
CA GLY A 106 -22.74 -18.03 -26.84
C GLY A 106 -21.53 -18.93 -27.14
N LEU A 107 -20.33 -18.52 -26.71
CA LEU A 107 -19.11 -19.28 -26.96
C LEU A 107 -19.16 -20.65 -26.30
N GLY A 108 -18.64 -21.69 -26.99
CA GLY A 108 -18.60 -23.07 -26.45
C GLY A 108 -19.94 -23.82 -26.50
N THR A 109 -21.01 -23.26 -27.05
CA THR A 109 -22.26 -23.98 -27.33
C THR A 109 -22.29 -24.40 -28.82
N ASP A 110 -22.85 -25.58 -29.14
CA ASP A 110 -22.94 -26.13 -30.51
C ASP A 110 -23.69 -25.21 -31.50
N LYS A 111 -24.31 -24.14 -31.00
CA LYS A 111 -24.94 -23.11 -31.82
C LYS A 111 -23.96 -22.15 -32.54
N ALA A 112 -22.70 -22.08 -32.09
CA ALA A 112 -21.69 -21.18 -32.68
C ALA A 112 -21.14 -21.70 -34.05
N VAL A 113 -21.36 -22.97 -34.40
CA VAL A 113 -20.83 -23.58 -35.64
C VAL A 113 -21.71 -23.30 -36.86
N GLN A 114 -22.92 -22.77 -36.69
CA GLN A 114 -23.85 -22.55 -37.84
C GLN A 114 -23.84 -21.13 -38.43
N THR A 115 -23.05 -20.20 -37.93
CA THR A 115 -23.04 -18.80 -38.41
C THR A 115 -21.96 -18.46 -39.42
N THR A 116 -21.16 -19.42 -39.94
CA THR A 116 -20.12 -19.17 -40.96
C THR A 116 -20.46 -19.63 -42.36
N SER A 117 -21.67 -20.07 -42.64
CA SER A 117 -22.08 -20.48 -44.00
C SER A 117 -23.57 -20.21 -44.26
N ALA A 118 -23.96 -18.96 -44.40
CA ALA A 118 -25.20 -18.63 -45.08
C ALA A 118 -25.15 -17.20 -45.61
N ASN A 119 -25.21 -17.13 -46.94
CA ASN A 119 -25.37 -15.92 -47.73
C ASN A 119 -26.61 -15.11 -47.32
N ALA A 120 -26.50 -13.81 -47.59
CA ALA A 120 -27.56 -12.83 -47.50
C ALA A 120 -28.84 -13.27 -48.20
N ALA A 121 -29.93 -13.36 -47.50
CA ALA A 121 -31.32 -13.06 -47.84
C ALA A 121 -32.25 -13.85 -46.90
N ASP A 122 -32.73 -13.25 -45.87
CA ASP A 122 -34.11 -13.19 -45.39
C ASP A 122 -34.15 -12.63 -43.97
N THR A 123 -34.69 -11.44 -43.88
CA THR A 123 -35.00 -10.76 -42.65
C THR A 123 -36.25 -11.39 -42.05
N GLN A 124 -36.09 -12.29 -41.10
CA GLN A 124 -37.13 -12.59 -40.09
C GLN A 124 -36.54 -12.54 -38.71
N GLN A 125 -36.97 -11.53 -37.98
CA GLN A 125 -36.67 -11.28 -36.57
C GLN A 125 -37.01 -12.53 -35.73
N ALA A 126 -35.98 -13.24 -35.30
CA ALA A 126 -36.13 -14.11 -34.13
C ALA A 126 -36.22 -13.21 -32.91
N VAL A 127 -37.42 -13.09 -32.36
CA VAL A 127 -37.71 -12.42 -31.06
C VAL A 127 -36.90 -13.17 -30.00
N ALA A 128 -35.87 -12.54 -29.47
CA ALA A 128 -35.22 -12.98 -28.25
C ALA A 128 -36.29 -13.00 -27.11
N PRO A 129 -36.24 -13.95 -26.18
CA PRO A 129 -37.17 -13.95 -25.06
C PRO A 129 -37.03 -12.58 -24.37
N ALA A 130 -38.16 -11.88 -24.17
CA ALA A 130 -38.24 -10.56 -23.58
C ALA A 130 -37.52 -10.60 -22.23
N ALA A 131 -36.44 -9.86 -22.09
CA ALA A 131 -35.78 -9.63 -20.81
C ALA A 131 -36.86 -9.09 -19.85
N GLN A 132 -37.04 -9.77 -18.73
CA GLN A 132 -37.95 -9.30 -17.69
C GLN A 132 -37.33 -8.06 -17.07
N THR A 133 -37.92 -6.91 -17.31
CA THR A 133 -37.52 -5.65 -16.71
C THR A 133 -38.32 -5.43 -15.43
N ARG A 134 -37.66 -4.99 -14.36
CA ARG A 134 -38.32 -4.52 -13.12
C ARG A 134 -38.01 -3.05 -12.86
N PRO A 135 -38.88 -2.31 -12.14
CA PRO A 135 -38.56 -0.95 -11.76
C PRO A 135 -37.28 -0.92 -10.90
N ARG A 136 -36.48 0.11 -11.06
CA ARG A 136 -35.28 0.34 -10.23
C ARG A 136 -35.72 0.66 -8.82
N ARG A 137 -34.99 0.19 -7.82
CA ARG A 137 -35.28 0.42 -6.41
C ARG A 137 -34.48 1.63 -5.93
N ALA A 138 -35.06 2.37 -4.95
CA ALA A 138 -34.38 3.44 -4.24
C ALA A 138 -34.55 3.22 -2.72
N VAL A 139 -33.57 3.66 -1.93
CA VAL A 139 -33.63 3.58 -0.47
C VAL A 139 -34.85 4.37 0.04
N ASN A 140 -35.68 3.76 0.89
CA ASN A 140 -36.86 4.38 1.47
C ASN A 140 -36.48 5.39 2.57
N PRO A 141 -36.63 6.70 2.37
CA PRO A 141 -36.27 7.71 3.36
C PRO A 141 -37.31 7.82 4.51
N ASP A 142 -38.54 7.35 4.30
CA ASP A 142 -39.62 7.51 5.25
C ASP A 142 -39.59 6.46 6.38
N LYS A 143 -38.92 5.34 6.15
CA LYS A 143 -38.76 4.31 7.17
C LYS A 143 -37.62 4.71 8.13
N GLN A 144 -38.00 5.13 9.37
CA GLN A 144 -37.07 5.68 10.37
C GLN A 144 -37.20 5.01 11.75
N ASP A 145 -37.92 3.89 11.86
CA ASP A 145 -38.10 3.11 13.08
C ASP A 145 -36.78 2.57 13.61
N ILE A 146 -36.54 2.69 14.92
CA ILE A 146 -35.36 2.14 15.60
C ILE A 146 -35.67 0.69 15.99
N GLN A 147 -34.78 -0.22 15.62
CA GLN A 147 -34.94 -1.66 15.82
C GLN A 147 -33.77 -2.26 16.59
N SER A 148 -34.01 -3.38 17.29
CA SER A 148 -32.97 -4.14 17.94
C SER A 148 -32.08 -4.90 16.90
N TRP A 149 -30.90 -5.29 17.31
CA TRP A 149 -29.98 -6.09 16.50
C TRP A 149 -30.62 -7.38 15.96
N ASN A 150 -31.32 -8.12 16.83
CA ASN A 150 -31.97 -9.37 16.45
C ASN A 150 -33.11 -9.14 15.43
N ALA A 151 -33.89 -8.08 15.60
CA ALA A 151 -34.93 -7.74 14.64
C ALA A 151 -34.38 -7.39 13.26
N LEU A 152 -33.25 -6.67 13.19
CA LEU A 152 -32.58 -6.36 11.93
C LEU A 152 -32.00 -7.63 11.26
N LEU A 153 -31.48 -8.57 12.03
CA LEU A 153 -30.99 -9.87 11.53
C LEU A 153 -32.13 -10.72 10.98
N GLU A 154 -33.23 -10.89 11.73
CA GLU A 154 -34.41 -11.65 11.31
C GLU A 154 -35.02 -11.10 10.02
N GLN A 155 -35.04 -9.77 9.86
CA GLN A 155 -35.51 -9.11 8.65
C GLN A 155 -34.47 -9.14 7.51
N LYS A 156 -33.29 -9.71 7.72
CA LYS A 156 -32.16 -9.67 6.76
C LYS A 156 -31.70 -8.27 6.38
N ALA A 157 -31.99 -7.27 7.24
CA ALA A 157 -31.47 -5.91 7.08
C ALA A 157 -29.97 -5.81 7.42
N ILE A 158 -29.45 -6.84 8.11
CA ILE A 158 -28.03 -7.09 8.31
C ILE A 158 -27.69 -8.39 7.60
N GLY A 159 -26.77 -8.35 6.66
CA GLY A 159 -26.17 -9.53 6.03
C GLY A 159 -25.16 -10.17 6.97
N HIS A 160 -25.08 -11.50 6.99
CA HIS A 160 -24.19 -12.27 7.85
C HIS A 160 -23.50 -13.40 7.08
N LEU A 161 -22.19 -13.51 7.21
CA LEU A 161 -21.35 -14.58 6.70
C LEU A 161 -20.59 -15.19 7.86
N HIS A 162 -20.87 -16.44 8.17
CA HIS A 162 -20.15 -17.24 9.15
C HIS A 162 -19.25 -18.26 8.44
N ILE A 163 -17.98 -18.30 8.78
CA ILE A 163 -17.03 -19.27 8.24
C ILE A 163 -16.29 -19.92 9.40
N THR A 164 -16.29 -21.24 9.41
CA THR A 164 -15.56 -22.06 10.39
C THR A 164 -14.14 -22.40 9.90
N VAL A 165 -13.31 -22.90 10.83
CA VAL A 165 -11.95 -23.36 10.51
C VAL A 165 -11.98 -24.51 9.50
N ASP A 166 -12.94 -25.42 9.61
CA ASP A 166 -13.08 -26.54 8.66
C ASP A 166 -13.50 -26.08 7.26
N GLU A 167 -14.44 -25.14 7.18
CA GLU A 167 -14.90 -24.58 5.91
C GLU A 167 -13.79 -23.83 5.17
N ILE A 168 -13.01 -23.01 5.86
CA ILE A 168 -11.91 -22.30 5.22
C ILE A 168 -10.80 -23.24 4.77
N ASN A 169 -10.52 -24.31 5.52
CA ASN A 169 -9.57 -25.33 5.10
C ASN A 169 -10.02 -26.04 3.83
N LYS A 170 -11.29 -26.44 3.75
CA LYS A 170 -11.89 -27.04 2.54
C LYS A 170 -11.89 -26.11 1.34
N LEU A 171 -12.13 -24.80 1.54
CA LEU A 171 -12.05 -23.80 0.47
C LEU A 171 -10.63 -23.73 -0.13
N PHE A 172 -9.60 -23.73 0.72
CA PHE A 172 -8.21 -23.75 0.28
C PHE A 172 -7.83 -25.05 -0.45
N GLU A 173 -8.31 -26.21 0.01
CA GLU A 173 -8.09 -27.50 -0.66
C GLU A 173 -8.73 -27.55 -2.04
N LYS A 174 -9.97 -27.03 -2.18
CA LYS A 174 -10.63 -26.88 -3.48
C LYS A 174 -9.84 -25.99 -4.45
N GLY A 175 -9.11 -25.02 -3.94
CA GLY A 175 -8.23 -24.15 -4.73
C GLY A 175 -7.05 -24.88 -5.37
N GLY A 176 -6.75 -26.11 -4.98
CA GLY A 176 -5.82 -27.03 -5.63
C GLY A 176 -4.34 -26.62 -5.57
N LYS A 177 -3.98 -25.57 -4.82
CA LYS A 177 -2.58 -25.13 -4.72
C LYS A 177 -1.79 -26.08 -3.80
N ALA A 178 -0.62 -26.53 -4.25
CA ALA A 178 0.25 -27.41 -3.48
C ALA A 178 0.68 -26.76 -2.15
N GLY A 179 0.77 -27.55 -1.07
CA GLY A 179 1.22 -27.09 0.26
C GLY A 179 0.13 -26.47 1.14
N VAL A 180 -1.09 -26.23 0.65
CA VAL A 180 -2.16 -25.62 1.45
C VAL A 180 -2.62 -26.50 2.61
N ALA A 181 -2.59 -27.83 2.45
CA ALA A 181 -2.97 -28.78 3.49
C ALA A 181 -1.95 -28.83 4.65
N GLU A 182 -0.66 -28.66 4.34
CA GLU A 182 0.41 -28.64 5.35
C GLU A 182 0.35 -27.38 6.24
N HIS A 183 -0.26 -26.31 5.72
CA HIS A 183 -0.43 -25.03 6.41
C HIS A 183 -1.90 -24.76 6.76
N ALA A 184 -2.68 -25.81 7.01
CA ALA A 184 -4.08 -25.68 7.40
C ALA A 184 -4.23 -24.84 8.68
N GLU A 185 -5.32 -24.08 8.76
CA GLU A 185 -5.67 -23.32 9.96
C GLU A 185 -5.88 -24.29 11.11
N GLN A 186 -5.24 -24.04 12.26
CA GLN A 186 -5.28 -24.91 13.43
C GLN A 186 -6.45 -24.54 14.33
N GLY A 187 -7.11 -25.53 14.93
CA GLY A 187 -8.22 -25.37 15.87
C GLY A 187 -9.26 -26.47 15.73
N ALA A 188 -10.33 -26.42 16.52
CA ALA A 188 -11.47 -27.27 16.32
C ALA A 188 -12.16 -26.90 15.00
N GLY A 189 -12.69 -27.87 14.26
CA GLY A 189 -13.26 -27.65 12.93
C GLY A 189 -14.46 -26.68 12.94
N ASP A 190 -15.19 -26.66 14.05
CA ASP A 190 -16.36 -25.82 14.33
C ASP A 190 -16.00 -24.43 14.94
N ASP A 191 -14.71 -24.19 15.26
CA ASP A 191 -14.27 -22.87 15.73
C ASP A 191 -14.55 -21.80 14.66
N THR A 192 -15.03 -20.64 15.10
CA THR A 192 -15.26 -19.48 14.23
C THR A 192 -13.93 -18.95 13.68
N PHE A 193 -13.76 -19.06 12.35
CA PHE A 193 -12.66 -18.41 11.65
C PHE A 193 -12.95 -16.91 11.47
N ILE A 194 -14.13 -16.57 10.94
CA ILE A 194 -14.64 -15.21 10.88
C ILE A 194 -16.17 -15.19 10.87
N ASP A 195 -16.73 -14.26 11.64
CA ASP A 195 -18.11 -13.78 11.53
C ASP A 195 -18.08 -12.39 10.92
N LEU A 196 -18.65 -12.24 9.72
CA LEU A 196 -18.66 -10.99 8.97
C LEU A 196 -20.11 -10.50 8.79
N TYR A 197 -20.36 -9.25 9.12
CA TYR A 197 -21.66 -8.62 9.01
C TYR A 197 -21.57 -7.37 8.14
N THR A 198 -22.64 -7.09 7.39
CA THR A 198 -22.75 -5.87 6.59
C THR A 198 -24.18 -5.34 6.58
N ALA A 199 -24.34 -4.02 6.46
CA ALA A 199 -25.64 -3.38 6.39
C ALA A 199 -25.54 -2.02 5.66
N VAL A 200 -26.65 -1.58 5.03
CA VAL A 200 -26.75 -0.27 4.39
C VAL A 200 -27.11 0.77 5.46
N VAL A 201 -26.08 1.44 6.02
CA VAL A 201 -26.29 2.44 7.09
C VAL A 201 -26.74 3.82 6.59
N SER A 202 -26.76 4.04 5.28
CA SER A 202 -27.40 5.22 4.69
C SER A 202 -28.94 5.11 4.66
N GLN A 203 -29.50 3.92 4.90
CA GLN A 203 -30.95 3.76 5.13
C GLN A 203 -31.30 4.23 6.55
N PRO A 204 -32.26 5.18 6.72
CA PRO A 204 -32.49 5.86 8.01
C PRO A 204 -32.80 4.93 9.19
N SER A 205 -33.66 3.92 9.01
CA SER A 205 -34.00 2.99 10.10
C SER A 205 -32.79 2.14 10.52
N ILE A 206 -32.04 1.57 9.55
CA ILE A 206 -30.86 0.76 9.81
C ILE A 206 -29.75 1.63 10.41
N GLY A 207 -29.49 2.80 9.81
CA GLY A 207 -28.44 3.71 10.27
C GLY A 207 -28.66 4.23 11.69
N LYS A 208 -29.89 4.68 12.02
CA LYS A 208 -30.23 5.13 13.38
C LYS A 208 -30.15 3.99 14.40
N SER A 209 -30.61 2.79 14.03
CA SER A 209 -30.57 1.63 14.91
C SER A 209 -29.10 1.23 15.22
N LEU A 210 -28.24 1.14 14.21
CA LEU A 210 -26.87 0.66 14.37
C LEU A 210 -25.91 1.72 14.91
N LEU A 211 -26.05 2.98 14.50
CA LEU A 211 -25.12 4.06 14.84
C LEU A 211 -25.60 4.94 16.02
N GLY A 212 -26.88 4.85 16.37
CA GLY A 212 -27.51 5.78 17.30
C GLY A 212 -27.69 7.17 16.69
N GLU A 213 -28.35 8.08 17.40
CA GLU A 213 -28.66 9.42 16.90
C GLU A 213 -27.41 10.27 16.59
N GLU A 214 -26.38 10.21 17.46
CA GLU A 214 -25.14 10.96 17.24
C GLU A 214 -24.33 10.39 16.07
N GLY A 215 -24.18 9.06 16.01
CA GLY A 215 -23.47 8.39 14.91
C GLY A 215 -24.17 8.60 13.57
N TRP A 216 -25.51 8.54 13.55
CA TRP A 216 -26.31 8.84 12.39
C TRP A 216 -26.11 10.28 11.90
N LYS A 217 -26.15 11.26 12.82
CA LYS A 217 -25.91 12.66 12.48
C LYS A 217 -24.49 12.89 11.93
N ASN A 218 -23.49 12.23 12.50
CA ASN A 218 -22.12 12.29 12.01
C ASN A 218 -22.01 11.72 10.60
N LEU A 219 -22.66 10.58 10.34
CA LEU A 219 -22.73 10.00 9.01
C LEU A 219 -23.38 10.96 8.00
N GLN A 220 -24.55 11.53 8.33
CA GLN A 220 -25.25 12.46 7.45
C GLN A 220 -24.44 13.72 7.12
N ASN A 221 -23.67 14.24 8.08
CA ASN A 221 -22.79 15.40 7.88
C ASN A 221 -21.61 15.09 6.94
N ARG A 222 -21.24 13.82 6.81
CA ARG A 222 -20.11 13.37 5.98
C ARG A 222 -20.52 12.90 4.59
N LEU A 223 -21.79 12.48 4.42
CA LEU A 223 -22.35 12.07 3.15
C LEU A 223 -22.62 13.27 2.24
N GLN A 224 -22.21 13.15 0.99
CA GLN A 224 -22.63 14.06 -0.06
C GLN A 224 -24.06 13.74 -0.53
N PRO A 225 -24.78 14.68 -1.15
CA PRO A 225 -26.10 14.40 -1.69
C PRO A 225 -26.13 13.20 -2.62
N GLY A 226 -26.94 12.18 -2.30
CA GLY A 226 -27.04 10.93 -3.07
C GLY A 226 -25.95 9.89 -2.78
N GLN A 227 -24.96 10.20 -1.96
CA GLN A 227 -23.92 9.23 -1.58
C GLN A 227 -24.44 8.21 -0.57
N GLN A 228 -24.06 6.96 -0.74
CA GLN A 228 -24.45 5.83 0.11
C GLN A 228 -23.36 5.46 1.10
N ALA A 229 -23.72 4.74 2.16
CA ALA A 229 -22.76 4.20 3.12
C ALA A 229 -23.16 2.80 3.58
N VAL A 230 -22.15 1.97 3.83
CA VAL A 230 -22.30 0.61 4.31
C VAL A 230 -21.50 0.39 5.60
N LEU A 231 -22.01 -0.45 6.48
CA LEU A 231 -21.32 -0.91 7.68
C LEU A 231 -20.67 -2.25 7.38
N VAL A 232 -19.46 -2.45 7.91
CA VAL A 232 -18.80 -3.75 7.96
C VAL A 232 -18.34 -3.99 9.40
N ALA A 233 -18.79 -5.09 9.98
CA ALA A 233 -18.41 -5.53 11.32
C ALA A 233 -17.88 -6.97 11.26
N GLY A 234 -16.91 -7.30 12.08
CA GLY A 234 -16.35 -8.63 12.09
C GLY A 234 -15.79 -9.03 13.43
N GLU A 235 -15.90 -10.35 13.69
CA GLU A 235 -15.33 -11.04 14.84
C GLU A 235 -14.67 -12.33 14.38
N GLY A 236 -13.82 -12.93 15.23
CA GLY A 236 -13.13 -14.17 14.96
C GLY A 236 -11.61 -14.01 14.91
N ARG A 237 -10.95 -14.99 14.29
CA ARG A 237 -9.49 -15.06 14.18
C ARG A 237 -8.93 -14.25 13.02
N TYR A 238 -9.70 -14.11 11.95
CA TYR A 238 -9.29 -13.41 10.73
C TYR A 238 -9.78 -11.96 10.73
N SER A 239 -8.88 -11.03 10.40
CA SER A 239 -9.21 -9.61 10.27
C SER A 239 -9.58 -9.29 8.83
N TRP A 240 -10.72 -8.64 8.62
CA TRP A 240 -11.14 -8.17 7.30
C TRP A 240 -10.43 -6.87 6.86
N LYS A 241 -9.76 -6.17 7.79
CA LYS A 241 -9.05 -4.90 7.47
C LYS A 241 -7.81 -5.08 6.61
N GLY A 242 -7.18 -6.25 6.72
CA GLY A 242 -5.96 -6.52 5.99
C GLY A 242 -4.70 -5.91 6.58
N SER A 243 -3.57 -6.14 5.89
CA SER A 243 -2.25 -5.61 6.27
C SER A 243 -1.90 -4.30 5.56
N GLY A 244 -2.61 -3.96 4.48
CA GLY A 244 -2.45 -2.71 3.72
C GLY A 244 -3.12 -1.50 4.36
N TYR A 245 -3.89 -1.73 5.44
CA TYR A 245 -4.55 -0.69 6.20
C TYR A 245 -3.53 0.15 6.99
N VAL A 246 -3.06 1.21 6.36
CA VAL A 246 -2.26 2.28 6.96
C VAL A 246 -2.90 3.59 6.49
N ARG A 247 -2.74 4.73 7.19
CA ARG A 247 -3.31 6.03 6.79
C ARG A 247 -3.13 6.30 5.30
N GLY A 248 -4.23 6.44 4.57
CA GLY A 248 -4.27 6.54 3.11
C GLY A 248 -4.14 5.21 2.38
N GLY A 249 -4.08 4.06 3.09
CA GLY A 249 -4.05 2.73 2.53
C GLY A 249 -5.42 2.22 2.09
N ILE A 250 -5.40 1.06 1.44
CA ILE A 250 -6.58 0.38 0.92
C ILE A 250 -6.94 -0.82 1.80
N PHE A 251 -8.23 -1.10 1.96
CA PHE A 251 -8.71 -2.32 2.59
C PHE A 251 -8.59 -3.47 1.59
N ASP A 252 -7.47 -4.18 1.64
CA ASP A 252 -7.07 -5.17 0.64
C ASP A 252 -7.80 -6.52 0.76
N ARG A 253 -8.50 -6.76 1.88
CA ARG A 253 -9.22 -8.01 2.13
C ARG A 253 -10.70 -7.98 1.84
N ILE A 254 -11.28 -6.83 1.61
CA ILE A 254 -12.69 -6.68 1.26
C ILE A 254 -12.84 -5.95 -0.07
N GLU A 255 -13.80 -6.43 -0.88
CA GLU A 255 -14.15 -5.83 -2.15
C GLU A 255 -15.67 -5.76 -2.28
N MET A 256 -16.18 -4.61 -2.68
CA MET A 256 -17.60 -4.41 -2.96
C MET A 256 -17.86 -4.70 -4.43
N ILE A 257 -18.85 -5.52 -4.73
CA ILE A 257 -19.20 -5.94 -6.09
C ILE A 257 -20.68 -5.76 -6.32
N GLN A 258 -21.05 -5.02 -7.36
CA GLN A 258 -22.43 -4.87 -7.81
C GLN A 258 -22.50 -4.94 -9.34
N GLY A 259 -23.19 -5.95 -9.86
CA GLY A 259 -23.25 -6.18 -11.29
C GLY A 259 -21.84 -6.35 -11.89
N GLU A 260 -21.51 -5.48 -12.83
CA GLU A 260 -20.21 -5.45 -13.51
C GLU A 260 -19.18 -4.55 -12.80
N ASN A 261 -19.59 -3.76 -11.82
CA ASN A 261 -18.74 -2.85 -11.06
C ASN A 261 -18.13 -3.53 -9.84
N SER A 262 -16.84 -3.27 -9.58
CA SER A 262 -16.22 -3.61 -8.31
C SER A 262 -15.23 -2.53 -7.85
N PHE A 263 -15.13 -2.35 -6.54
CA PHE A 263 -14.22 -1.39 -5.94
C PHE A 263 -13.83 -1.78 -4.51
N ARG A 264 -12.70 -1.24 -4.05
CA ARG A 264 -12.22 -1.38 -2.68
C ARG A 264 -12.24 -0.04 -1.97
N PHE A 265 -12.44 -0.09 -0.65
CA PHE A 265 -12.41 1.09 0.19
C PHE A 265 -10.98 1.51 0.52
N THR A 266 -10.81 2.82 0.71
CA THR A 266 -9.58 3.41 1.25
C THR A 266 -9.84 4.04 2.61
N ASP A 267 -8.79 4.41 3.33
CA ASP A 267 -8.88 5.08 4.63
C ASP A 267 -9.69 6.40 4.57
N ALA A 268 -9.75 7.05 3.41
CA ALA A 268 -10.52 8.29 3.23
C ALA A 268 -12.05 8.08 3.37
N GLN A 269 -12.55 6.90 3.00
CA GLN A 269 -13.97 6.54 3.12
C GLN A 269 -14.35 5.93 4.47
N HIS A 270 -13.38 5.66 5.33
CA HIS A 270 -13.51 4.85 6.54
C HIS A 270 -13.74 5.68 7.80
N GLU A 271 -14.64 5.18 8.66
CA GLU A 271 -14.79 5.66 10.03
C GLU A 271 -14.91 4.46 10.98
N ARG A 272 -14.00 4.39 11.94
CA ARG A 272 -14.01 3.32 12.94
C ARG A 272 -15.04 3.61 14.03
N LEU A 273 -15.81 2.60 14.38
CA LEU A 273 -16.71 2.62 15.54
C LEU A 273 -16.06 1.86 16.71
N VAL A 274 -16.47 2.21 17.92
CA VAL A 274 -16.10 1.47 19.14
C VAL A 274 -17.10 0.34 19.37
N ASP A 275 -18.39 0.67 19.33
CA ASP A 275 -19.51 -0.24 19.50
C ASP A 275 -20.70 0.17 18.62
N LEU A 276 -21.66 -0.73 18.47
CA LEU A 276 -22.94 -0.45 17.84
C LEU A 276 -23.97 -0.04 18.88
N ALA A 277 -24.86 0.88 18.49
CA ALA A 277 -25.91 1.41 19.37
C ALA A 277 -27.13 0.50 19.47
N ALA A 278 -27.31 -0.46 18.56
CA ALA A 278 -28.49 -1.33 18.52
C ALA A 278 -28.55 -2.21 19.76
N GLU A 279 -29.72 -2.27 20.40
CA GLU A 279 -29.97 -3.14 21.55
C GLU A 279 -29.76 -4.62 21.18
N GLY A 280 -28.93 -5.33 21.96
CA GLY A 280 -28.59 -6.72 21.71
C GLY A 280 -27.48 -6.94 20.66
N ALA A 281 -26.83 -5.89 20.18
CA ALA A 281 -25.65 -6.03 19.30
C ALA A 281 -24.48 -6.68 20.06
N PRO A 282 -23.77 -7.66 19.45
CA PRO A 282 -22.54 -8.18 20.03
C PRO A 282 -21.44 -7.13 20.03
N HIS A 283 -20.44 -7.35 20.90
CA HIS A 283 -19.25 -6.53 20.91
C HIS A 283 -18.28 -7.03 19.82
N PHE A 284 -18.07 -6.20 18.79
CA PHE A 284 -17.22 -6.56 17.65
C PHE A 284 -15.76 -6.16 17.86
N LYS A 285 -14.86 -7.05 17.51
CA LYS A 285 -13.42 -6.76 17.48
C LYS A 285 -13.08 -5.66 16.46
N GLU A 286 -13.78 -5.67 15.34
CA GLU A 286 -13.61 -4.71 14.25
C GLU A 286 -14.97 -4.28 13.72
N VAL A 287 -15.27 -2.99 13.82
CA VAL A 287 -16.50 -2.40 13.28
C VAL A 287 -16.21 -1.02 12.69
N SER A 288 -16.76 -0.77 11.51
CA SER A 288 -16.56 0.49 10.79
C SER A 288 -17.69 0.72 9.80
N TRP A 289 -17.97 1.97 9.47
CA TRP A 289 -18.76 2.27 8.29
C TRP A 289 -17.90 2.93 7.21
N PHE A 290 -18.33 2.78 5.97
CA PHE A 290 -17.64 3.25 4.78
C PHE A 290 -18.61 4.04 3.91
N THR A 291 -18.15 5.19 3.39
CA THR A 291 -18.84 5.90 2.31
C THR A 291 -18.44 5.30 0.97
N ILE A 292 -19.40 5.21 0.04
CA ILE A 292 -19.09 4.78 -1.32
C ILE A 292 -18.23 5.85 -2.00
N PRO A 293 -17.11 5.47 -2.67
CA PRO A 293 -16.23 6.43 -3.33
C PRO A 293 -16.95 7.25 -4.41
N GLU A 294 -16.54 8.51 -4.59
CA GLU A 294 -17.06 9.36 -5.66
C GLU A 294 -16.75 8.77 -7.06
N GLY A 295 -17.70 8.89 -7.98
CA GLY A 295 -17.55 8.39 -9.35
C GLY A 295 -17.65 6.86 -9.49
N VAL A 296 -18.13 6.16 -8.46
CA VAL A 296 -18.52 4.76 -8.52
C VAL A 296 -20.04 4.68 -8.63
N GLU A 297 -20.52 4.00 -9.67
CA GLU A 297 -21.95 3.67 -9.78
C GLU A 297 -22.27 2.54 -8.80
N PHE A 298 -22.99 2.88 -7.74
CA PHE A 298 -23.46 1.94 -6.72
C PHE A 298 -24.84 2.35 -6.24
N ASP A 299 -25.74 1.39 -6.19
CA ASP A 299 -27.11 1.58 -5.69
C ASP A 299 -27.36 0.63 -4.51
N ALA A 300 -27.45 1.19 -3.32
CA ALA A 300 -27.62 0.40 -2.09
C ALA A 300 -28.95 -0.36 -2.02
N ALA A 301 -29.96 0.01 -2.82
CA ALA A 301 -31.26 -0.66 -2.88
C ALA A 301 -31.25 -1.86 -3.84
N GLU A 302 -30.28 -1.94 -4.75
CA GLU A 302 -30.09 -3.07 -5.63
C GLU A 302 -29.17 -4.13 -4.99
N PRO A 303 -29.29 -5.42 -5.38
CA PRO A 303 -28.45 -6.47 -4.84
C PRO A 303 -26.95 -6.23 -5.10
N TRP A 304 -26.13 -6.49 -4.09
CA TRP A 304 -24.68 -6.42 -4.15
C TRP A 304 -24.04 -7.48 -3.25
N ARG A 305 -22.75 -7.68 -3.35
CA ARG A 305 -22.02 -8.58 -2.46
C ARG A 305 -20.75 -7.95 -1.92
N LEU A 306 -20.44 -8.29 -0.69
CA LEU A 306 -19.15 -8.01 -0.07
C LEU A 306 -18.29 -9.27 -0.18
N GLN A 307 -17.23 -9.21 -0.96
CA GLN A 307 -16.30 -10.32 -1.12
C GLN A 307 -15.17 -10.19 -0.10
N LEU A 308 -14.97 -11.23 0.70
CA LEU A 308 -13.85 -11.36 1.62
C LEU A 308 -12.73 -12.17 0.96
N MET A 309 -11.55 -11.61 0.87
CA MET A 309 -10.34 -12.30 0.42
C MET A 309 -9.57 -12.85 1.61
N VAL A 310 -9.39 -14.16 1.65
CA VAL A 310 -8.62 -14.86 2.68
C VAL A 310 -7.29 -15.31 2.12
N GLN A 311 -6.20 -14.97 2.82
CA GLN A 311 -4.85 -15.38 2.45
C GLN A 311 -4.29 -16.41 3.43
N ARG A 312 -3.55 -17.39 2.91
CA ARG A 312 -2.77 -18.37 3.67
C ARG A 312 -1.31 -18.30 3.24
N VAL A 313 -0.41 -18.15 4.20
CA VAL A 313 1.04 -18.13 3.95
C VAL A 313 1.54 -19.56 3.87
N LEU A 314 2.10 -19.96 2.72
CA LEU A 314 2.68 -21.28 2.49
C LEU A 314 4.19 -21.29 2.70
N SER A 315 4.86 -20.18 2.33
CA SER A 315 6.28 -19.95 2.58
C SER A 315 6.55 -18.44 2.64
N VAL A 316 7.81 -18.05 2.83
CA VAL A 316 8.22 -16.64 2.89
C VAL A 316 7.76 -15.85 1.64
N ASN A 317 7.76 -16.49 0.48
CA ASN A 317 7.44 -15.87 -0.81
C ASN A 317 6.20 -16.46 -1.48
N ASP A 318 5.52 -17.42 -0.86
CA ASP A 318 4.37 -18.08 -1.45
C ASP A 318 3.13 -18.00 -0.56
N LYS A 319 2.01 -17.60 -1.16
CA LYS A 319 0.71 -17.47 -0.52
C LYS A 319 -0.38 -18.10 -1.37
N ALA A 320 -1.36 -18.69 -0.71
CA ALA A 320 -2.62 -19.09 -1.33
C ALA A 320 -3.71 -18.09 -0.98
N PHE A 321 -4.69 -17.93 -1.87
CA PHE A 321 -5.83 -17.04 -1.70
C PHE A 321 -7.11 -17.77 -2.06
N VAL A 322 -8.15 -17.48 -1.32
CA VAL A 322 -9.53 -17.87 -1.63
C VAL A 322 -10.45 -16.71 -1.31
N THR A 323 -11.60 -16.65 -1.95
CA THR A 323 -12.61 -15.63 -1.68
C THR A 323 -13.87 -16.27 -1.09
N ALA A 324 -14.55 -15.54 -0.22
CA ALA A 324 -15.86 -15.87 0.30
C ALA A 324 -16.79 -14.67 0.10
N ASP A 325 -17.97 -14.91 -0.42
CA ASP A 325 -18.92 -13.88 -0.78
C ASP A 325 -20.02 -13.75 0.28
N LEU A 326 -20.33 -12.55 0.71
CA LEU A 326 -21.47 -12.18 1.51
C LEU A 326 -22.47 -11.45 0.61
N ASP A 327 -23.44 -12.17 0.08
CA ASP A 327 -24.51 -11.58 -0.72
C ASP A 327 -25.44 -10.76 0.16
N TYR A 328 -25.81 -9.56 -0.31
CA TYR A 328 -26.69 -8.66 0.36
C TYR A 328 -27.75 -8.12 -0.57
N GLU A 329 -28.98 -8.15 -0.12
CA GLU A 329 -30.13 -7.51 -0.75
C GLU A 329 -30.94 -6.77 0.31
N LEU A 330 -31.22 -5.49 0.07
CA LEU A 330 -32.00 -4.67 0.99
C LEU A 330 -33.44 -5.22 1.07
N PRO A 331 -33.97 -5.55 2.28
CA PRO A 331 -35.28 -6.18 2.40
C PRO A 331 -36.44 -5.28 1.96
N GLN A 332 -37.53 -5.93 1.59
CA GLN A 332 -38.79 -5.22 1.25
C GLN A 332 -39.22 -4.32 2.41
N GLY A 333 -39.64 -3.09 2.07
CA GLY A 333 -39.99 -2.05 3.04
C GLY A 333 -38.88 -1.07 3.39
N TYR A 334 -37.60 -1.45 3.15
CA TYR A 334 -36.45 -0.53 3.27
C TYR A 334 -36.11 0.17 1.95
N TYR A 335 -36.73 -0.24 0.86
CA TYR A 335 -36.65 0.42 -0.44
C TYR A 335 -38.04 0.72 -1.00
N VAL A 336 -38.11 1.60 -1.96
CA VAL A 336 -39.29 1.96 -2.77
C VAL A 336 -38.94 1.86 -4.25
N ASP A 337 -39.90 1.57 -5.09
CA ASP A 337 -39.69 1.60 -6.54
C ASP A 337 -39.51 3.05 -7.01
N ASP A 338 -38.44 3.33 -7.76
CA ASP A 338 -38.19 4.64 -8.35
C ASP A 338 -38.77 4.73 -9.77
N PRO A 339 -39.93 5.43 -9.94
CA PRO A 339 -40.58 5.53 -11.24
C PRO A 339 -39.82 6.44 -12.23
N LYS A 340 -38.80 7.16 -11.79
CA LYS A 340 -38.02 8.11 -12.59
C LYS A 340 -36.75 7.47 -13.19
N ALA A 341 -36.32 6.33 -12.62
CA ALA A 341 -35.11 5.64 -13.10
C ALA A 341 -35.46 4.63 -14.22
N PRO A 342 -34.56 4.40 -15.19
CA PRO A 342 -34.77 3.38 -16.21
C PRO A 342 -34.85 1.99 -15.58
N PRO A 343 -35.74 1.08 -16.07
CA PRO A 343 -35.90 -0.25 -15.52
C PRO A 343 -34.63 -1.09 -15.69
N VAL A 344 -34.38 -2.02 -14.76
CA VAL A 344 -33.22 -2.92 -14.76
C VAL A 344 -33.58 -4.24 -15.44
N GLU A 345 -32.72 -4.72 -16.33
CA GLU A 345 -32.84 -6.05 -16.95
C GLU A 345 -32.43 -7.16 -15.96
N ILE A 346 -33.30 -8.16 -15.78
CA ILE A 346 -33.03 -9.30 -14.90
C ILE A 346 -32.28 -10.37 -15.70
N SER A 347 -31.02 -10.60 -15.39
CA SER A 347 -30.26 -11.75 -15.90
C SER A 347 -30.60 -12.99 -15.08
N ALA A 348 -31.10 -14.05 -15.71
CA ALA A 348 -31.46 -15.29 -15.04
C ALA A 348 -30.22 -16.02 -14.48
N PRO A 349 -30.35 -16.71 -13.30
CA PRO A 349 -29.26 -17.49 -12.71
C PRO A 349 -28.91 -18.72 -13.55
N VAL A 350 -27.63 -18.96 -13.79
CA VAL A 350 -27.14 -20.19 -14.46
C VAL A 350 -26.70 -21.18 -13.37
N GLU A 351 -27.42 -22.32 -13.26
CA GLU A 351 -27.06 -23.44 -12.40
C GLU A 351 -25.79 -24.17 -12.89
N PRO A 352 -24.95 -24.72 -11.97
CA PRO A 352 -23.72 -25.39 -12.33
C PRO A 352 -23.94 -26.87 -12.66
N THR A 353 -23.52 -27.32 -13.82
CA THR A 353 -23.46 -28.75 -14.20
C THR A 353 -22.01 -29.24 -14.14
N ALA A 354 -21.83 -30.45 -13.57
CA ALA A 354 -20.55 -31.07 -13.25
C ALA A 354 -19.75 -31.58 -14.46
N ALA A 355 -18.42 -31.66 -14.26
CA ALA A 355 -17.38 -31.97 -15.23
C ALA A 355 -17.26 -33.47 -15.59
N PRO A 356 -16.55 -33.80 -16.69
CA PRO A 356 -15.47 -34.78 -16.59
C PRO A 356 -14.13 -34.36 -17.19
N ALA A 357 -13.12 -35.18 -16.86
CA ALA A 357 -11.70 -34.91 -16.79
C ALA A 357 -10.91 -34.85 -18.12
N ALA A 358 -9.74 -34.31 -17.98
CA ALA A 358 -8.56 -33.99 -18.77
C ALA A 358 -8.12 -34.90 -19.91
N GLU A 359 -7.50 -34.25 -20.94
CA GLU A 359 -6.33 -34.80 -21.65
C GLU A 359 -5.46 -33.67 -22.27
N GLN A 360 -4.14 -33.91 -22.29
CA GLN A 360 -3.06 -32.98 -22.67
C GLN A 360 -2.79 -32.99 -24.17
N ALA A 361 -2.28 -31.88 -24.72
CA ALA A 361 -1.23 -31.82 -25.77
C ALA A 361 -0.90 -30.37 -26.13
N SER A 362 0.26 -30.00 -25.98
CA SER A 362 1.52 -29.75 -26.70
C SER A 362 1.52 -28.76 -27.89
N ASP A 363 2.47 -27.83 -27.77
CA ASP A 363 3.26 -27.10 -28.78
C ASP A 363 2.62 -26.34 -29.95
N THR A 364 2.88 -25.03 -29.93
CA THR A 364 3.48 -24.37 -31.11
C THR A 364 4.11 -22.99 -30.77
N LYS A 365 5.30 -22.81 -31.31
CA LYS A 365 6.16 -21.62 -31.25
C LYS A 365 5.70 -20.50 -32.20
N GLY A 366 5.99 -19.27 -31.77
CA GLY A 366 6.48 -18.21 -32.65
C GLY A 366 5.50 -17.10 -32.97
N ILE A 367 5.79 -15.92 -32.49
CA ILE A 367 6.03 -14.68 -33.22
C ILE A 367 6.38 -13.62 -32.17
N ALA A 368 7.61 -13.09 -32.31
CA ALA A 368 8.13 -11.97 -31.53
C ALA A 368 7.94 -10.66 -32.32
N GLU A 369 8.08 -9.57 -31.56
CA GLU A 369 8.30 -8.18 -31.98
C GLU A 369 7.07 -7.31 -32.27
N GLU A 370 6.79 -6.46 -31.29
CA GLU A 370 6.96 -5.01 -31.37
C GLU A 370 6.63 -4.38 -29.99
N ALA A 371 7.70 -3.95 -29.31
CA ALA A 371 7.61 -3.19 -28.06
C ALA A 371 7.82 -1.71 -28.40
N SER A 372 6.81 -0.87 -28.26
CA SER A 372 7.00 0.58 -28.09
C SER A 372 5.65 1.30 -27.98
N SER A 373 5.16 1.55 -26.73
CA SER A 373 4.25 2.68 -26.46
C SER A 373 3.82 2.84 -24.97
N ASN A 374 4.55 2.30 -23.99
CA ASN A 374 4.17 2.42 -22.57
C ASN A 374 4.78 3.64 -21.82
N ASP A 375 5.56 4.50 -22.49
CA ASP A 375 6.21 5.66 -21.85
C ASP A 375 5.28 6.87 -21.61
N GLY A 376 4.07 6.86 -22.15
CA GLY A 376 3.18 8.01 -22.09
C GLY A 376 2.39 8.17 -20.78
N ALA A 377 1.95 7.09 -20.16
CA ALA A 377 1.03 7.13 -19.02
C ALA A 377 1.75 7.30 -17.68
N SER A 378 2.91 6.64 -17.48
CA SER A 378 3.75 6.83 -16.29
C SER A 378 4.31 8.27 -16.22
N ASN A 379 4.65 8.85 -17.38
CA ASN A 379 5.08 10.24 -17.52
C ASN A 379 4.01 11.27 -17.13
N GLN A 380 2.73 10.93 -17.12
CA GLN A 380 1.67 11.84 -16.71
C GLN A 380 1.43 11.83 -15.20
N LEU A 381 1.55 10.67 -14.52
CA LEU A 381 1.23 10.53 -13.10
C LEU A 381 2.23 11.27 -12.20
N TRP A 382 3.54 11.08 -12.37
CA TRP A 382 4.53 11.80 -11.57
C TRP A 382 4.45 13.31 -11.81
N LYS A 383 4.15 13.77 -13.04
CA LYS A 383 3.94 15.20 -13.33
C LYS A 383 2.77 15.80 -12.56
N GLN A 384 1.67 15.04 -12.40
CA GLN A 384 0.52 15.47 -11.60
C GLN A 384 0.87 15.58 -10.12
N VAL A 385 1.60 14.59 -9.56
CA VAL A 385 2.09 14.63 -8.17
C VAL A 385 3.03 15.82 -7.94
N TRP A 386 3.93 16.10 -8.89
CA TRP A 386 4.83 17.26 -8.82
C TRP A 386 4.05 18.58 -8.84
N LYS A 387 3.03 18.70 -9.68
CA LYS A 387 2.14 19.86 -9.69
C LYS A 387 1.37 20.02 -8.37
N ALA A 388 0.83 18.95 -7.84
CA ALA A 388 0.09 18.99 -6.58
C ALA A 388 0.97 19.41 -5.38
N LYS A 389 2.25 19.02 -5.38
CA LYS A 389 3.22 19.32 -4.31
C LYS A 389 4.10 20.56 -4.58
N GLN A 390 3.79 21.41 -5.59
CA GLN A 390 4.63 22.55 -5.98
C GLN A 390 4.99 23.49 -4.83
N GLY A 391 4.05 23.81 -3.95
CA GLY A 391 4.30 24.63 -2.77
C GLY A 391 5.31 24.01 -1.80
N GLN A 392 5.21 22.71 -1.55
CA GLN A 392 6.16 21.99 -0.69
C GLN A 392 7.55 21.91 -1.33
N ILE A 393 7.61 21.67 -2.64
CA ILE A 393 8.86 21.65 -3.42
C ILE A 393 9.56 23.00 -3.35
N ALA A 394 8.82 24.10 -3.51
CA ALA A 394 9.38 25.44 -3.42
C ALA A 394 10.00 25.73 -2.05
N VAL A 395 9.30 25.40 -0.95
CA VAL A 395 9.80 25.62 0.42
C VAL A 395 11.05 24.78 0.69
N VAL A 396 11.04 23.49 0.30
CA VAL A 396 12.22 22.61 0.45
C VAL A 396 13.37 23.12 -0.42
N GLY A 397 13.09 23.53 -1.67
CA GLY A 397 14.10 24.08 -2.57
C GLY A 397 14.78 25.33 -1.99
N ILE A 398 14.01 26.25 -1.41
CA ILE A 398 14.57 27.43 -0.72
C ILE A 398 15.44 27.00 0.46
N ALA A 399 14.97 26.08 1.29
CA ALA A 399 15.73 25.59 2.44
C ALA A 399 17.06 24.93 2.03
N LEU A 400 17.05 24.11 0.97
CA LEU A 400 18.25 23.48 0.42
C LEU A 400 19.21 24.51 -0.17
N THR A 401 18.69 25.55 -0.83
CA THR A 401 19.51 26.65 -1.36
C THR A 401 20.18 27.43 -0.22
N ILE A 402 19.44 27.75 0.84
CA ILE A 402 20.00 28.39 2.04
C ILE A 402 21.10 27.52 2.64
N LEU A 403 20.86 26.21 2.77
CA LEU A 403 21.85 25.28 3.32
C LEU A 403 23.11 25.20 2.43
N LEU A 404 22.93 25.19 1.10
CA LEU A 404 24.04 25.22 0.15
C LEU A 404 24.89 26.49 0.32
N LEU A 405 24.25 27.64 0.45
CA LEU A 405 24.94 28.90 0.71
C LEU A 405 25.71 28.91 2.04
N VAL A 406 25.13 28.33 3.08
CA VAL A 406 25.82 28.17 4.36
C VAL A 406 27.10 27.35 4.21
N PHE A 407 27.09 26.28 3.45
CA PHE A 407 28.28 25.46 3.22
C PHE A 407 29.30 26.13 2.28
N LEU A 408 28.85 26.89 1.30
CA LEU A 408 29.76 27.64 0.42
C LEU A 408 30.45 28.78 1.15
N PHE A 409 29.75 29.48 2.03
CA PHE A 409 30.26 30.63 2.80
C PHE A 409 30.54 30.28 4.28
N GLN A 410 30.82 29.01 4.58
CA GLN A 410 31.01 28.51 5.95
C GLN A 410 32.07 29.34 6.72
N ASP A 411 33.23 29.67 6.12
CA ASP A 411 34.33 30.40 6.75
C ASP A 411 33.93 31.83 7.21
N TRP A 412 32.94 32.41 6.57
CA TRP A 412 32.44 33.73 6.93
C TRP A 412 31.32 33.65 7.98
N ILE A 413 30.41 32.72 7.84
CA ILE A 413 29.24 32.57 8.70
C ILE A 413 29.65 32.12 10.10
N VAL A 414 30.61 31.22 10.25
CA VAL A 414 31.08 30.67 11.53
C VAL A 414 31.74 31.76 12.39
N ARG A 415 32.25 32.85 11.82
CA ARG A 415 32.81 33.98 12.61
C ARG A 415 31.79 34.57 13.59
N TYR A 416 30.51 34.42 13.33
CA TYR A 416 29.42 34.93 14.19
C TYR A 416 28.75 33.79 14.97
N GLU A 417 29.47 33.19 15.91
CA GLU A 417 29.07 31.99 16.70
C GLU A 417 27.61 32.03 17.19
N LYS A 418 27.20 33.11 17.87
CA LYS A 418 25.84 33.25 18.43
C LYS A 418 24.75 33.27 17.35
N TRP A 419 25.00 33.85 16.20
CA TRP A 419 24.08 33.88 15.07
C TRP A 419 24.00 32.50 14.40
N TYR A 420 25.15 31.86 14.24
CA TYR A 420 25.25 30.54 13.68
C TYR A 420 24.48 29.49 14.52
N ASP A 421 24.64 29.49 15.83
CA ASP A 421 23.93 28.58 16.72
C ASP A 421 22.41 28.78 16.69
N ARG A 422 21.94 30.03 16.64
CA ARG A 422 20.51 30.34 16.48
C ARG A 422 19.98 29.90 15.14
N PHE A 423 20.72 30.18 14.08
CA PHE A 423 20.36 29.73 12.72
C PHE A 423 20.25 28.19 12.67
N ARG A 424 21.27 27.49 13.20
CA ARG A 424 21.26 26.03 13.25
C ARG A 424 20.06 25.48 14.03
N LEU A 425 19.75 26.07 15.19
CA LEU A 425 18.59 25.68 15.99
C LEU A 425 17.27 25.85 15.21
N VAL A 426 17.09 26.99 14.54
CA VAL A 426 15.90 27.26 13.72
C VAL A 426 15.81 26.29 12.55
N PHE A 427 16.93 26.04 11.87
CA PHE A 427 16.97 25.12 10.74
C PHE A 427 16.66 23.67 11.14
N LEU A 428 17.20 23.17 12.26
CA LEU A 428 16.89 21.83 12.78
C LEU A 428 15.41 21.72 13.21
N THR A 429 14.87 22.78 13.79
CA THR A 429 13.44 22.85 14.14
C THR A 429 12.59 22.80 12.86
N PHE A 430 12.93 23.56 11.83
CA PHE A 430 12.29 23.50 10.51
C PHE A 430 12.39 22.08 9.92
N THR A 431 13.56 21.47 9.96
CA THR A 431 13.77 20.11 9.46
C THR A 431 12.87 19.08 10.16
N LEU A 432 12.74 19.16 11.47
CA LEU A 432 11.88 18.24 12.22
C LEU A 432 10.40 18.46 11.92
N PHE A 433 9.91 19.68 12.03
CA PHE A 433 8.48 19.98 11.92
C PHE A 433 8.00 20.02 10.48
N TYR A 434 8.74 20.64 9.57
CA TYR A 434 8.31 20.80 8.19
C TYR A 434 8.71 19.59 7.34
N ILE A 435 10.00 19.25 7.26
CA ILE A 435 10.47 18.14 6.42
C ILE A 435 10.01 16.81 7.02
N GLY A 436 10.15 16.63 8.35
CA GLY A 436 9.80 15.39 9.03
C GLY A 436 8.29 15.19 9.19
N TRP A 437 7.65 16.02 10.00
CA TRP A 437 6.27 15.77 10.41
C TRP A 437 5.20 16.28 9.44
N TYR A 438 5.45 17.34 8.70
CA TYR A 438 4.50 17.85 7.72
C TYR A 438 4.67 17.20 6.34
N ALA A 439 5.86 17.26 5.75
CA ALA A 439 6.15 16.69 4.43
C ALA A 439 6.41 15.18 4.47
N GLN A 440 6.65 14.58 5.67
CA GLN A 440 6.95 13.16 5.90
C GLN A 440 8.14 12.64 5.08
N ALA A 441 9.07 13.51 4.73
CA ALA A 441 10.19 13.24 3.84
C ALA A 441 11.44 12.82 4.62
N GLN A 442 11.41 11.65 5.26
CA GLN A 442 12.55 11.04 5.95
C GLN A 442 13.19 9.98 5.04
N LEU A 443 14.47 10.18 4.67
CA LEU A 443 15.24 9.13 4.01
C LEU A 443 15.51 7.98 4.97
N SER A 444 15.41 6.75 4.46
CA SER A 444 15.63 5.49 5.18
C SER A 444 16.64 4.62 4.44
N VAL A 445 17.20 3.63 5.14
CA VAL A 445 18.03 2.59 4.52
C VAL A 445 17.28 1.87 3.39
N VAL A 446 15.97 1.71 3.53
CA VAL A 446 15.12 1.10 2.49
C VAL A 446 15.30 1.78 1.15
N ASN A 447 15.33 3.13 1.10
CA ASN A 447 15.56 3.86 -0.15
C ASN A 447 16.92 3.51 -0.78
N THR A 448 17.95 3.30 0.05
CA THR A 448 19.28 2.90 -0.43
C THR A 448 19.26 1.47 -0.97
N LEU A 449 18.60 0.54 -0.24
CA LEU A 449 18.47 -0.86 -0.66
C LEU A 449 17.66 -0.98 -1.96
N THR A 450 16.58 -0.22 -2.10
CA THR A 450 15.76 -0.17 -3.31
C THR A 450 16.57 0.35 -4.50
N LEU A 451 17.42 1.38 -4.29
CA LEU A 451 18.32 1.88 -5.35
C LEU A 451 19.30 0.79 -5.80
N PHE A 452 19.92 0.07 -4.87
CA PHE A 452 20.83 -1.04 -5.22
C PHE A 452 20.09 -2.16 -5.95
N SER A 453 18.92 -2.55 -5.49
CA SER A 453 18.07 -3.53 -6.15
C SER A 453 17.69 -3.10 -7.57
N ALA A 454 17.27 -1.84 -7.75
CA ALA A 454 16.88 -1.30 -9.06
C ALA A 454 18.06 -1.28 -10.06
N ILE A 455 19.29 -0.95 -9.60
CA ILE A 455 20.48 -0.98 -10.45
C ILE A 455 20.81 -2.41 -10.92
N LEU A 456 20.54 -3.42 -10.08
CA LEU A 456 20.84 -4.82 -10.38
C LEU A 456 19.75 -5.51 -11.20
N THR A 457 18.53 -4.99 -11.22
CA THR A 457 17.38 -5.58 -11.93
C THR A 457 17.04 -4.76 -13.17
N GLU A 458 16.13 -3.80 -13.01
CA GLU A 458 15.73 -2.85 -14.08
C GLU A 458 15.58 -1.45 -13.46
N PHE A 459 16.45 -0.55 -13.86
CA PHE A 459 16.40 0.82 -13.36
C PHE A 459 15.33 1.65 -14.09
N ARG A 460 14.33 2.14 -13.36
CA ARG A 460 13.27 3.01 -13.89
C ARG A 460 13.19 4.31 -13.08
N TRP A 461 13.32 5.44 -13.78
CA TRP A 461 13.24 6.77 -13.16
C TRP A 461 11.88 7.08 -12.55
N ASP A 462 10.80 6.57 -13.14
CA ASP A 462 9.42 6.87 -12.74
C ASP A 462 9.18 6.57 -11.26
N PHE A 463 9.76 5.49 -10.75
CA PHE A 463 9.70 5.12 -9.35
C PHE A 463 10.25 6.18 -8.41
N PHE A 464 11.43 6.70 -8.70
CA PHE A 464 12.08 7.71 -7.86
C PHE A 464 11.40 9.07 -7.96
N LEU A 465 10.72 9.37 -9.07
CA LEU A 465 9.99 10.61 -9.31
C LEU A 465 8.60 10.66 -8.65
N MET A 466 8.07 9.53 -8.17
CA MET A 466 6.75 9.46 -7.52
C MET A 466 6.67 10.23 -6.20
N ASP A 467 7.78 10.34 -5.44
CA ASP A 467 7.84 11.23 -4.27
C ASP A 467 8.84 12.37 -4.51
N PRO A 468 8.35 13.53 -4.98
CA PRO A 468 9.21 14.64 -5.40
C PRO A 468 10.10 15.16 -4.27
N ILE A 469 9.64 15.17 -3.01
CA ILE A 469 10.40 15.73 -1.90
C ILE A 469 11.53 14.79 -1.51
N VAL A 470 11.24 13.49 -1.40
CA VAL A 470 12.27 12.46 -1.15
C VAL A 470 13.29 12.43 -2.27
N PHE A 471 12.85 12.52 -3.54
CA PHE A 471 13.73 12.57 -4.70
C PHE A 471 14.67 13.77 -4.67
N ILE A 472 14.15 14.99 -4.40
CA ILE A 472 14.95 16.22 -4.30
C ILE A 472 15.96 16.11 -3.15
N LEU A 473 15.56 15.58 -1.99
CA LEU A 473 16.46 15.33 -0.87
C LEU A 473 17.55 14.32 -1.21
N TRP A 474 17.21 13.25 -1.96
CA TRP A 474 18.16 12.26 -2.45
C TRP A 474 19.18 12.88 -3.40
N LEU A 475 18.69 13.62 -4.40
CA LEU A 475 19.55 14.29 -5.38
C LEU A 475 20.51 15.31 -4.70
N PHE A 476 19.97 16.11 -3.78
CA PHE A 476 20.78 17.06 -3.00
C PHE A 476 21.79 16.32 -2.13
N THR A 477 21.40 15.23 -1.47
CA THR A 477 22.29 14.41 -0.65
C THR A 477 23.40 13.80 -1.50
N ALA A 478 23.09 13.26 -2.68
CA ALA A 478 24.08 12.70 -3.61
C ALA A 478 25.10 13.78 -4.08
N ALA A 479 24.61 14.96 -4.47
CA ALA A 479 25.47 16.07 -4.86
C ALA A 479 26.37 16.53 -3.71
N THR A 480 25.80 16.70 -2.51
CA THR A 480 26.57 17.15 -1.34
C THR A 480 27.52 16.10 -0.79
N MET A 481 27.24 14.80 -0.95
CA MET A 481 28.19 13.74 -0.64
C MET A 481 29.48 13.86 -1.45
N LEU A 482 29.35 14.17 -2.74
CA LEU A 482 30.52 14.38 -3.61
C LEU A 482 31.31 15.64 -3.25
N LEU A 483 30.62 16.68 -2.76
CA LEU A 483 31.28 17.95 -2.43
C LEU A 483 31.83 17.96 -1.00
N TRP A 484 31.03 17.58 -0.01
CA TRP A 484 31.33 17.72 1.43
C TRP A 484 31.30 16.43 2.24
N ASN A 485 30.73 15.33 1.76
CA ASN A 485 30.47 14.10 2.50
C ASN A 485 29.02 14.02 3.08
N ARG A 486 28.69 12.88 3.71
CA ARG A 486 27.39 12.57 4.30
C ARG A 486 26.88 13.56 5.36
N GLY A 487 27.77 14.34 5.93
CA GLY A 487 27.48 15.23 7.05
C GLY A 487 26.38 16.24 6.76
N THR A 488 26.22 16.69 5.53
CA THR A 488 25.17 17.61 5.09
C THR A 488 23.78 17.06 5.34
N PHE A 489 23.51 15.82 4.97
CA PHE A 489 22.22 15.18 5.26
C PHE A 489 22.06 14.85 6.73
N CYS A 490 23.02 14.06 7.30
CA CYS A 490 22.92 13.58 8.66
C CYS A 490 22.93 14.70 9.71
N GLY A 491 23.61 15.81 9.44
CA GLY A 491 23.73 16.92 10.35
C GLY A 491 22.62 17.95 10.28
N TRP A 492 21.92 18.08 9.12
CA TRP A 492 21.02 19.19 8.87
C TRP A 492 19.64 18.78 8.34
N LEU A 493 19.55 17.79 7.47
CA LEU A 493 18.34 17.44 6.74
C LEU A 493 17.62 16.20 7.28
N CYS A 494 18.27 15.40 8.14
CA CYS A 494 17.65 14.22 8.73
C CYS A 494 16.71 14.62 9.89
N PRO A 495 15.37 14.44 9.75
CA PRO A 495 14.42 14.80 10.81
C PRO A 495 14.66 14.06 12.13
N PHE A 496 14.98 12.76 12.10
CA PHE A 496 15.28 12.01 13.32
C PHE A 496 16.59 12.46 13.97
N GLY A 497 17.61 12.81 13.16
CA GLY A 497 18.84 13.42 13.65
C GLY A 497 18.60 14.76 14.33
N SER A 498 17.71 15.58 13.75
CA SER A 498 17.27 16.85 14.34
C SER A 498 16.52 16.64 15.65
N LEU A 499 15.63 15.64 15.73
CA LEU A 499 14.91 15.29 16.96
C LEU A 499 15.89 14.92 18.09
N GLN A 500 16.89 14.08 17.82
CA GLN A 500 17.90 13.71 18.82
C GLN A 500 18.75 14.91 19.29
N GLU A 501 19.16 15.80 18.38
CA GLU A 501 19.94 16.98 18.77
C GLU A 501 19.11 17.98 19.58
N LEU A 502 17.87 18.24 19.17
CA LEU A 502 16.98 19.15 19.89
C LEU A 502 16.66 18.64 21.29
N THR A 503 16.35 17.35 21.44
CA THR A 503 16.09 16.73 22.74
C THR A 503 17.32 16.73 23.64
N ASN A 504 18.52 16.46 23.10
CA ASN A 504 19.78 16.54 23.85
C ASN A 504 20.11 17.97 24.26
N ARG A 505 19.87 18.98 23.40
CA ARG A 505 20.03 20.40 23.80
C ARG A 505 19.13 20.80 24.97
N ILE A 506 17.88 20.28 24.98
CA ILE A 506 16.97 20.46 26.13
C ILE A 506 17.52 19.76 27.36
N ALA A 507 18.00 18.53 27.23
CA ALA A 507 18.61 17.78 28.35
C ALA A 507 19.82 18.51 28.95
N LYS A 508 20.70 19.05 28.11
CA LYS A 508 21.83 19.88 28.56
C LYS A 508 21.38 21.11 29.35
N LYS A 509 20.33 21.81 28.89
CA LYS A 509 19.75 22.96 29.63
C LYS A 509 19.13 22.56 30.96
N LEU A 510 18.60 21.34 31.09
CA LEU A 510 18.04 20.78 32.30
C LEU A 510 19.13 20.20 33.26
N GLY A 511 20.41 20.31 32.90
CA GLY A 511 21.52 19.85 33.72
C GLY A 511 21.83 18.36 33.62
N VAL A 512 21.30 17.64 32.64
CA VAL A 512 21.63 16.22 32.44
C VAL A 512 23.10 16.07 32.08
N LYS A 513 23.84 15.29 32.87
CA LYS A 513 25.27 15.02 32.62
C LYS A 513 25.47 14.25 31.34
N GLN A 514 26.32 14.76 30.45
CA GLN A 514 26.67 14.10 29.20
C GLN A 514 27.76 13.04 29.46
N ILE A 515 27.63 11.89 28.83
CA ILE A 515 28.56 10.78 28.91
C ILE A 515 29.49 10.84 27.70
N THR A 516 30.79 11.04 27.95
CA THR A 516 31.83 10.93 26.92
C THR A 516 32.30 9.47 26.84
N VAL A 517 32.11 8.84 25.67
CA VAL A 517 32.51 7.44 25.44
C VAL A 517 34.02 7.40 25.21
N PRO A 518 34.78 6.51 25.89
CA PRO A 518 36.21 6.35 25.63
C PRO A 518 36.48 6.06 24.15
N HIS A 519 37.50 6.69 23.55
CA HIS A 519 37.75 6.66 22.12
C HIS A 519 37.86 5.23 21.55
N LEU A 520 38.55 4.33 22.22
CA LEU A 520 38.67 2.93 21.80
C LEU A 520 37.31 2.22 21.75
N LEU A 521 36.44 2.45 22.75
CA LEU A 521 35.09 1.88 22.76
C LEU A 521 34.20 2.53 21.69
N HIS A 522 34.31 3.86 21.52
CA HIS A 522 33.61 4.59 20.49
C HIS A 522 33.90 4.04 19.08
N THR A 523 35.16 3.81 18.74
CA THR A 523 35.57 3.28 17.46
C THR A 523 35.01 1.86 17.20
N ARG A 524 34.95 1.01 18.24
CA ARG A 524 34.35 -0.32 18.12
C ARG A 524 32.83 -0.27 17.97
N LEU A 525 32.17 0.59 18.71
CA LEU A 525 30.71 0.74 18.63
C LEU A 525 30.25 1.32 17.29
N THR A 526 31.01 2.24 16.67
CA THR A 526 30.69 2.78 15.35
C THR A 526 30.71 1.72 14.24
N ALA A 527 31.42 0.60 14.41
CA ALA A 527 31.42 -0.51 13.47
C ALA A 527 30.03 -1.21 13.39
N ILE A 528 29.24 -1.18 14.48
CA ILE A 528 27.94 -1.88 14.56
C ILE A 528 27.00 -1.42 13.43
N LYS A 529 26.90 -0.12 13.14
CA LYS A 529 26.01 0.39 12.09
C LYS A 529 26.38 -0.13 10.69
N TYR A 530 27.68 -0.37 10.43
CA TYR A 530 28.13 -0.96 9.16
C TYR A 530 27.77 -2.44 9.07
N VAL A 531 27.90 -3.19 10.18
CA VAL A 531 27.46 -4.59 10.25
C VAL A 531 25.96 -4.69 9.98
N ILE A 532 25.14 -3.84 10.61
CA ILE A 532 23.68 -3.78 10.38
C ILE A 532 23.41 -3.45 8.91
N PHE A 533 24.09 -2.47 8.33
CA PHE A 533 23.89 -2.07 6.93
C PHE A 533 24.21 -3.22 5.97
N PHE A 534 25.37 -3.87 6.12
CA PHE A 534 25.75 -4.98 5.24
C PHE A 534 24.86 -6.22 5.43
N ALA A 535 24.39 -6.48 6.65
CA ALA A 535 23.42 -7.54 6.90
C ALA A 535 22.09 -7.25 6.17
N LEU A 536 21.56 -6.02 6.27
CA LEU A 536 20.35 -5.61 5.55
C LEU A 536 20.56 -5.64 4.02
N LEU A 537 21.73 -5.22 3.54
CA LEU A 537 22.06 -5.29 2.12
C LEU A 537 22.09 -6.74 1.63
N ALA A 538 22.73 -7.65 2.36
CA ALA A 538 22.75 -9.06 2.01
C ALA A 538 21.34 -9.68 1.98
N ILE A 539 20.49 -9.35 2.96
CA ILE A 539 19.09 -9.79 2.98
C ILE A 539 18.33 -9.20 1.79
N SER A 540 18.56 -7.92 1.44
CA SER A 540 17.84 -7.26 0.32
C SER A 540 18.20 -7.83 -1.05
N LEU A 541 19.40 -8.38 -1.20
CA LEU A 541 19.80 -9.08 -2.43
C LEU A 541 19.09 -10.43 -2.59
N TYR A 542 18.64 -11.03 -1.48
CA TYR A 542 17.87 -12.26 -1.48
C TYR A 542 16.37 -11.97 -1.57
N ASP A 543 15.83 -11.12 -0.69
CA ASP A 543 14.43 -10.69 -0.66
C ASP A 543 14.27 -9.29 -0.07
N LEU A 544 13.83 -8.34 -0.91
CA LEU A 544 13.63 -6.96 -0.51
C LEU A 544 12.53 -6.81 0.56
N GLY A 545 11.45 -7.61 0.48
CA GLY A 545 10.35 -7.55 1.44
C GLY A 545 10.76 -7.98 2.85
N THR A 546 11.65 -8.97 2.96
CA THR A 546 12.25 -9.36 4.24
C THR A 546 13.22 -8.30 4.76
N ALA A 547 14.01 -7.67 3.88
CA ALA A 547 14.89 -6.57 4.27
C ALA A 547 14.10 -5.36 4.83
N GLU A 548 12.93 -5.04 4.29
CA GLU A 548 12.05 -3.99 4.82
C GLU A 548 11.56 -4.28 6.25
N LYS A 549 11.25 -5.53 6.56
CA LYS A 549 10.86 -5.92 7.93
C LYS A 549 12.01 -5.73 8.91
N PHE A 550 13.23 -6.09 8.54
CA PHE A 550 14.41 -5.87 9.38
C PHE A 550 14.88 -4.41 9.40
N ALA A 551 14.50 -3.59 8.41
CA ALA A 551 14.76 -2.15 8.42
C ALA A 551 14.00 -1.39 9.53
N GLU A 552 13.08 -2.05 10.25
CA GLU A 552 12.46 -1.54 11.48
C GLU A 552 13.48 -1.27 12.62
N VAL A 553 14.73 -1.68 12.47
CA VAL A 553 15.85 -1.19 13.30
C VAL A 553 15.98 0.35 13.23
N GLU A 554 15.50 0.99 12.15
CA GLU A 554 15.38 2.44 12.04
C GLU A 554 14.07 2.92 12.67
N PRO A 555 14.12 3.75 13.74
CA PRO A 555 12.92 4.26 14.39
C PRO A 555 12.20 5.37 13.59
N PHE A 556 12.59 5.60 12.33
CA PHE A 556 12.13 6.70 11.49
C PHE A 556 10.63 6.61 11.20
N LYS A 557 10.14 5.42 10.87
CA LYS A 557 8.72 5.17 10.64
C LYS A 557 7.89 5.49 11.88
N THR A 558 8.34 5.03 13.06
CA THR A 558 7.64 5.26 14.34
C THR A 558 7.68 6.72 14.76
N ALA A 559 8.87 7.36 14.75
CA ALA A 559 9.04 8.70 15.31
C ALA A 559 8.64 9.83 14.36
N ILE A 560 8.83 9.66 13.04
CA ILE A 560 8.63 10.74 12.06
C ILE A 560 7.34 10.53 11.28
N ILE A 561 7.12 9.37 10.66
CA ILE A 561 5.94 9.13 9.82
C ILE A 561 4.69 8.95 10.68
N LEU A 562 4.73 8.04 11.67
CA LEU A 562 3.60 7.69 12.53
C LEU A 562 3.50 8.53 13.81
N LYS A 563 4.44 9.46 14.05
CA LYS A 563 4.42 10.41 15.19
C LYS A 563 4.14 9.73 16.55
N PHE A 564 4.77 8.57 16.78
CA PHE A 564 4.60 7.68 17.94
C PHE A 564 3.20 7.06 18.11
N VAL A 565 2.34 7.11 17.10
CA VAL A 565 1.04 6.42 17.09
C VAL A 565 1.21 5.04 16.46
N ARG A 566 1.68 4.08 17.27
CA ARG A 566 1.97 2.71 16.85
C ARG A 566 1.92 1.77 18.05
N GLU A 567 2.01 0.46 17.82
CA GLU A 567 2.09 -0.57 18.88
C GLU A 567 3.22 -0.27 19.86
N TRP A 568 2.95 -0.49 21.16
CA TRP A 568 3.77 0.01 22.26
C TRP A 568 5.25 -0.41 22.23
N TRP A 569 5.59 -1.59 21.72
CA TRP A 569 6.99 -2.06 21.61
C TRP A 569 7.84 -1.25 20.64
N PHE A 570 7.28 -0.85 19.48
CA PHE A 570 7.99 0.03 18.55
C PHE A 570 8.18 1.43 19.13
N VAL A 571 7.15 1.91 19.86
CA VAL A 571 7.24 3.20 20.55
C VAL A 571 8.26 3.12 21.68
N ALA A 572 8.25 2.05 22.48
CA ALA A 572 9.22 1.83 23.55
C ALA A 572 10.66 1.77 23.00
N PHE A 573 10.87 1.09 21.88
CA PHE A 573 12.17 1.05 21.20
C PHE A 573 12.63 2.46 20.77
N ALA A 574 11.79 3.21 20.08
CA ALA A 574 12.11 4.57 19.63
C ALA A 574 12.39 5.52 20.82
N VAL A 575 11.58 5.44 21.88
CA VAL A 575 11.75 6.23 23.10
C VAL A 575 13.05 5.85 23.81
N THR A 576 13.38 4.56 23.93
CA THR A 576 14.65 4.09 24.53
C THR A 576 15.86 4.68 23.80
N LEU A 577 15.83 4.72 22.47
CA LEU A 577 16.89 5.34 21.66
C LEU A 577 16.98 6.86 21.88
N LEU A 578 15.84 7.54 22.03
CA LEU A 578 15.82 8.97 22.36
C LEU A 578 16.32 9.24 23.78
N VAL A 579 15.95 8.41 24.77
CA VAL A 579 16.45 8.50 26.14
C VAL A 579 17.96 8.29 26.19
N ALA A 580 18.49 7.29 25.49
CA ALA A 580 19.95 7.13 25.35
C ALA A 580 20.61 8.38 24.73
N GLY A 581 19.92 9.02 23.78
CA GLY A 581 20.31 10.27 23.15
C GLY A 581 20.36 11.49 24.10
N LEU A 582 19.67 11.46 25.25
CA LEU A 582 19.74 12.52 26.25
C LEU A 582 21.11 12.53 27.00
N PHE A 583 21.74 11.36 27.11
CA PHE A 583 23.04 11.18 27.81
C PHE A 583 24.21 11.17 26.84
N ILE A 584 24.02 10.62 25.63
CA ILE A 584 25.03 10.53 24.56
C ILE A 584 24.44 11.18 23.31
N GLU A 585 24.96 12.36 22.96
CA GLU A 585 24.45 13.12 21.83
C GLU A 585 24.44 12.29 20.54
N ARG A 586 23.27 12.25 19.86
CA ARG A 586 23.04 11.51 18.62
C ARG A 586 23.38 10.02 18.71
N PHE A 587 23.07 9.36 19.83
CA PHE A 587 23.39 7.96 20.11
C PHE A 587 23.06 7.02 18.96
N PHE A 588 21.82 7.04 18.46
CA PHE A 588 21.39 6.18 17.35
C PHE A 588 22.19 6.47 16.07
N CYS A 589 22.33 7.75 15.70
CA CYS A 589 23.05 8.14 14.49
C CYS A 589 24.53 7.75 14.50
N ARG A 590 25.14 7.69 15.68
CA ARG A 590 26.55 7.32 15.86
C ARG A 590 26.79 5.82 15.74
N TYR A 591 25.93 4.98 16.33
CA TYR A 591 26.24 3.58 16.55
C TYR A 591 25.32 2.61 15.81
N LEU A 592 24.06 2.96 15.54
CA LEU A 592 23.05 2.01 15.08
C LEU A 592 22.45 2.33 13.69
N CYS A 593 22.58 3.56 13.19
CA CYS A 593 21.89 4.00 11.97
C CYS A 593 22.48 3.37 10.70
N PRO A 594 21.79 2.39 10.05
CA PRO A 594 22.27 1.77 8.83
C PRO A 594 22.25 2.71 7.63
N LEU A 595 21.27 3.63 7.53
CA LEU A 595 21.30 4.68 6.51
C LEU A 595 22.60 5.50 6.60
N GLY A 596 22.98 5.92 7.81
CA GLY A 596 24.23 6.66 8.05
C GLY A 596 25.48 5.89 7.62
N ALA A 597 25.48 4.55 7.73
CA ALA A 597 26.55 3.72 7.19
C ALA A 597 26.50 3.65 5.67
N GLY A 598 25.32 3.44 5.07
CA GLY A 598 25.13 3.34 3.63
C GLY A 598 25.60 4.58 2.85
N ILE A 599 25.25 5.78 3.33
CA ILE A 599 25.69 7.04 2.70
C ILE A 599 27.12 7.45 3.06
N ALA A 600 27.75 6.85 4.09
CA ALA A 600 29.16 7.09 4.41
C ALA A 600 30.12 6.42 3.41
N LEU A 601 29.73 5.29 2.82
CA LEU A 601 30.58 4.54 1.87
C LEU A 601 30.90 5.36 0.61
N PRO A 602 29.90 5.89 -0.16
CA PRO A 602 30.20 6.74 -1.32
C PRO A 602 30.80 8.09 -0.93
N GLY A 603 30.56 8.60 0.28
CA GLY A 603 31.18 9.83 0.78
C GLY A 603 32.72 9.78 0.87
N ARG A 604 33.32 8.59 0.75
CA ARG A 604 34.78 8.43 0.64
C ARG A 604 35.35 9.03 -0.65
N PHE A 605 34.54 9.13 -1.71
CA PHE A 605 34.95 9.68 -3.02
C PHE A 605 34.76 11.21 -3.11
N ARG A 606 34.66 11.92 -1.97
CA ARG A 606 34.51 13.37 -1.95
C ARG A 606 35.61 14.08 -2.72
N VAL A 607 35.25 15.15 -3.41
CA VAL A 607 36.16 15.96 -4.24
C VAL A 607 36.92 16.98 -3.40
N PHE A 608 36.28 17.54 -2.36
CA PHE A 608 36.86 18.58 -1.54
C PHE A 608 37.10 18.13 -0.09
N ASP A 609 38.29 18.45 0.42
CA ASP A 609 38.65 18.28 1.84
C ASP A 609 38.51 19.62 2.57
N TRP A 610 37.35 19.87 3.15
CA TRP A 610 37.03 21.12 3.86
C TRP A 610 37.56 21.13 5.30
N LEU A 611 37.74 19.95 5.91
CA LEU A 611 38.25 19.81 7.26
C LEU A 611 39.78 19.67 7.22
N ARG A 612 40.49 20.71 7.63
CA ARG A 612 41.95 20.72 7.63
C ARG A 612 42.50 20.48 9.02
N ARG A 613 43.49 19.59 9.13
CA ARG A 613 44.27 19.40 10.33
C ARG A 613 45.45 20.38 10.34
N TYR A 614 45.64 21.06 11.48
CA TYR A 614 46.81 21.90 11.73
C TYR A 614 47.83 21.12 12.54
N LYS A 615 49.12 21.52 12.52
CA LYS A 615 50.22 20.85 13.23
C LYS A 615 50.02 20.80 14.75
N MET A 616 49.25 21.73 15.33
CA MET A 616 48.94 21.82 16.76
C MET A 616 47.72 20.97 17.16
N CYS A 617 46.99 20.38 16.24
CA CYS A 617 45.84 19.55 16.56
C CYS A 617 46.30 18.24 17.25
N GLY A 618 45.66 17.92 18.36
CA GLY A 618 45.97 16.73 19.17
C GLY A 618 47.05 16.96 20.25
N ASN A 619 48.05 17.80 20.01
CA ASN A 619 49.06 18.14 21.00
C ASN A 619 49.67 19.53 20.72
N PRO A 620 49.43 20.55 21.55
CA PRO A 620 48.68 20.52 22.83
C PRO A 620 47.16 20.77 22.68
N CYS A 621 46.67 21.22 21.53
CA CYS A 621 45.30 21.68 21.38
C CYS A 621 44.32 20.53 21.12
N GLN A 622 43.32 20.35 22.01
CA GLN A 622 42.22 19.35 21.89
C GLN A 622 40.82 19.99 21.91
N ILE A 623 40.69 21.28 21.72
CA ILE A 623 39.41 22.00 21.80
C ILE A 623 38.38 21.39 20.87
N CYS A 624 38.72 21.20 19.58
CA CYS A 624 37.80 20.63 18.58
C CYS A 624 37.38 19.19 18.92
N THR A 625 38.22 18.39 19.56
CA THR A 625 37.91 17.03 20.01
C THR A 625 36.84 17.04 21.08
N HIS A 626 36.94 17.97 22.05
CA HIS A 626 35.98 18.12 23.15
C HIS A 626 34.66 18.73 22.69
N GLU A 627 34.68 19.67 21.74
CA GLU A 627 33.49 20.34 21.21
C GLU A 627 32.76 19.47 20.14
N CYS A 628 33.37 18.38 19.65
CA CYS A 628 32.76 17.55 18.62
C CYS A 628 31.61 16.71 19.18
N PRO A 629 30.32 17.00 18.84
CA PRO A 629 29.16 16.32 19.42
C PRO A 629 29.08 14.84 19.07
N VAL A 630 29.75 14.39 18.00
CA VAL A 630 29.75 13.00 17.55
C VAL A 630 31.12 12.31 17.73
N GLN A 631 32.09 12.96 18.37
CA GLN A 631 33.45 12.45 18.58
C GLN A 631 34.13 11.98 17.28
N ALA A 632 33.89 12.69 16.17
CA ALA A 632 34.51 12.40 14.87
C ALA A 632 36.00 12.82 14.81
N ILE A 633 36.51 13.48 15.85
CA ILE A 633 37.90 13.94 15.95
C ILE A 633 38.60 13.14 17.05
N ALA A 634 39.63 12.39 16.68
CA ALA A 634 40.41 11.59 17.62
C ALA A 634 41.23 12.49 18.56
N PRO A 635 41.64 11.99 19.75
CA PRO A 635 42.49 12.76 20.69
C PRO A 635 43.81 13.23 20.04
N GLU A 636 44.33 12.46 19.07
CA GLU A 636 45.54 12.77 18.33
C GLU A 636 45.29 13.86 17.25
N GLY A 637 44.06 14.34 17.14
CA GLY A 637 43.64 15.37 16.19
C GLY A 637 43.28 14.84 14.80
N ASP A 638 43.23 13.53 14.60
CA ASP A 638 42.81 12.94 13.33
C ASP A 638 41.29 13.03 13.17
N ILE A 639 40.87 13.49 12.00
CA ILE A 639 39.44 13.70 11.69
C ILE A 639 38.94 12.49 10.90
N HIS A 640 37.87 11.85 11.40
CA HIS A 640 37.15 10.77 10.72
C HIS A 640 36.00 11.35 9.86
N PRO A 641 36.20 11.64 8.58
CA PRO A 641 35.21 12.34 7.74
C PRO A 641 33.90 11.56 7.64
N ASN A 642 33.97 10.21 7.66
CA ASN A 642 32.80 9.35 7.59
C ASN A 642 31.91 9.42 8.84
N GLU A 643 32.42 9.92 9.96
CA GLU A 643 31.66 10.11 11.20
C GLU A 643 31.23 11.57 11.40
N CYS A 644 31.81 12.49 10.68
CA CYS A 644 31.51 13.92 10.75
C CYS A 644 30.08 14.21 10.25
N ILE A 645 29.33 15.02 11.00
CA ILE A 645 27.98 15.52 10.66
C ILE A 645 28.00 16.96 10.13
N GLN A 646 29.19 17.51 9.93
CA GLN A 646 29.37 18.90 9.47
C GLN A 646 28.55 19.93 10.24
N CYS A 647 28.59 19.83 11.56
CA CYS A 647 27.96 20.80 12.44
C CYS A 647 28.73 22.13 12.53
N LEU A 648 29.91 22.22 11.94
CA LEU A 648 30.80 23.40 11.87
C LEU A 648 31.26 23.98 13.24
N HIS A 649 31.02 23.28 14.37
CA HIS A 649 31.44 23.73 15.71
C HIS A 649 32.96 23.71 15.91
N CYS A 650 33.71 23.04 15.04
CA CYS A 650 35.17 22.99 15.08
C CYS A 650 35.87 24.01 14.16
N GLN A 651 35.12 24.83 13.43
CA GLN A 651 35.61 25.92 12.58
C GLN A 651 35.38 27.27 13.26
#